data_ae08d30c08f60a3fdefe65d0e0392a97
#
_entry.id   ae08d30c08f60a3fdefe65d0e0392a97
#
_cell.length_a   1.000
_cell.length_b   1.000
_cell.length_c   1.000
_cell.angle_alpha   90.00
_cell.angle_beta   90.00
_cell.angle_gamma   90.00
#
_symmetry.space_group_name_H-M   'P 1'
#
loop_
_entity.id
_entity.type
_entity.pdbx_description
1 polymer ?
#
loop_
_entity_poly.entity_id
_entity_poly.type
_entity_poly.pdbx_seq_one_letter_code
_entity_poly.pdbx_strand_id
1 'polypeptide(L)'
;MSFSSSQGGDTRRSQTRSVSRQESAAASDSKRDFADSVYPPFCKKLDVDLPEFIREGDIEYPFEDTDDLGDENKIRGNWSSRIDYLLSALGFTFGIGTLWRFPYYCHIYGGGAFIVPYLVMLFIAGLPIVFMELALGQFASIGIGVATLLISCIICIYMNMVAAWSIFYFTNSMKFALPWAACTNEWNTFNCSVWNRDSVSKCVAHNGTLLRNGSCVVNKADFFNDDNASLSVLTSFDISANVMPSAEYFHHEVLMMSDRLDNVGTINWQLAICLLIAWLLIFLFLFKGVKSAGKVVYVGVLAAYVILFVLFVRLLTLPGSLSGLIHFYTPRWNALYDLTVWGGAAVQVFYSLSSCTGGLITLASYSRFHNNMFKDIWLLSIADVLTSILAGALVYSAVGFMCYEMDVPIDQFQLKAGAHLVFIVLPEAIAKLPVAPIYALMYFVMIVFIILSTTMFVMETIVSSICDEFPERLRRNHRHVLAFTCLAFYSLGVPLCTAAGIYWLVLLDHFTPTWPLIILAFFECMAVSWVYGVDNFLDNIKWMIRFYPPPYIFWKIQWKFICPLVFLMILSFVWVGYSPFTYEDYEYPEWANSVGWGIALTPIAMIPLCALVKFCRARGPFPQRWRDLLCPEDDWGPALAIHRAEYYPLQIPEARRLILPPPPNSKGTNGVDVMAGGLEDYSLPSKATLSDGTTGSNRVLKASFLSPFDRETAI
;
A
#
# COMPACT_ATOMS: atom_id res chain seq x y z
N MET A 1 -61.82 47.18 54.52
CA MET A 1 -60.93 48.18 55.11
C MET A 1 -59.53 47.64 55.15
N SER A 2 -58.59 48.41 54.55
CA SER A 2 -57.12 48.47 54.74
C SER A 2 -56.30 47.20 54.53
N PHE A 3 -55.61 47.18 53.43
CA PHE A 3 -54.16 47.45 53.16
C PHE A 3 -53.13 46.62 53.90
N SER A 4 -52.38 45.84 53.21
CA SER A 4 -50.92 46.01 53.16
C SER A 4 -50.28 45.26 51.99
N SER A 5 -49.42 45.98 51.35
CA SER A 5 -48.69 45.76 50.13
C SER A 5 -47.38 45.02 50.35
N SER A 6 -46.89 44.46 49.24
CA SER A 6 -45.46 44.28 48.86
C SER A 6 -44.57 43.28 49.63
N GLN A 7 -44.41 42.18 49.03
CA GLN A 7 -43.11 41.50 48.96
C GLN A 7 -43.11 40.53 47.75
N GLY A 8 -42.81 41.01 46.54
CA GLY A 8 -42.80 40.27 45.33
C GLY A 8 -41.57 40.54 44.42
N GLY A 9 -40.47 41.10 44.97
CA GLY A 9 -39.34 41.58 44.21
C GLY A 9 -38.04 40.78 44.33
N ASP A 10 -37.86 40.01 45.39
CA ASP A 10 -36.53 39.39 45.63
C ASP A 10 -36.36 37.90 45.20
N THR A 11 -37.48 37.21 45.00
CA THR A 11 -37.39 35.77 44.58
C THR A 11 -37.09 35.60 43.10
N ARG A 12 -37.44 36.54 42.21
CA ARG A 12 -37.08 36.50 40.79
C ARG A 12 -35.62 36.85 40.53
N ARG A 13 -34.98 37.69 41.33
CA ARG A 13 -33.55 38.03 41.20
C ARG A 13 -32.64 36.93 41.72
N SER A 14 -33.04 36.14 42.71
CA SER A 14 -32.27 35.00 43.19
C SER A 14 -32.38 33.78 42.27
N GLN A 15 -33.54 33.54 41.65
CA GLN A 15 -33.68 32.45 40.66
C GLN A 15 -32.93 32.74 39.36
N THR A 16 -32.94 33.96 38.83
CA THR A 16 -32.14 34.32 37.64
C THR A 16 -30.63 34.28 37.91
N ARG A 17 -30.18 34.62 39.16
CA ARG A 17 -28.76 34.48 39.52
C ARG A 17 -28.31 33.02 39.73
N SER A 18 -29.20 32.15 40.22
CA SER A 18 -28.90 30.71 40.38
C SER A 18 -28.91 29.97 39.02
N VAL A 19 -29.83 30.31 38.13
CA VAL A 19 -29.86 29.74 36.76
C VAL A 19 -28.63 30.21 35.97
N SER A 20 -28.27 31.49 36.01
CA SER A 20 -27.06 31.98 35.32
C SER A 20 -25.78 31.42 35.91
N ARG A 21 -25.73 31.08 37.21
CA ARG A 21 -24.58 30.40 37.83
C ARG A 21 -24.51 28.91 37.47
N GLN A 22 -25.64 28.21 37.35
CA GLN A 22 -25.70 26.84 36.90
C GLN A 22 -25.36 26.71 35.39
N GLU A 23 -25.87 27.63 34.56
CA GLU A 23 -25.50 27.70 33.14
C GLU A 23 -24.02 28.03 32.95
N SER A 24 -23.44 28.92 33.73
CA SER A 24 -22.03 29.26 33.74
C SER A 24 -21.15 28.09 34.23
N ALA A 25 -21.60 27.31 35.22
CA ALA A 25 -20.90 26.14 35.71
C ALA A 25 -20.98 24.98 34.71
N ALA A 26 -22.16 24.72 34.12
CA ALA A 26 -22.30 23.71 33.06
C ALA A 26 -21.53 24.06 31.79
N ALA A 27 -21.44 25.35 31.45
CA ALA A 27 -20.60 25.82 30.35
C ALA A 27 -19.11 25.71 30.64
N SER A 28 -18.65 25.86 31.91
CA SER A 28 -17.26 25.67 32.30
C SER A 28 -16.88 24.18 32.33
N ASP A 29 -17.81 23.31 32.73
CA ASP A 29 -17.56 21.85 32.73
C ASP A 29 -17.53 21.30 31.29
N SER A 30 -18.45 21.73 30.41
CA SER A 30 -18.38 21.38 28.96
C SER A 30 -17.10 21.89 28.29
N LYS A 31 -16.57 23.06 28.71
CA LYS A 31 -15.27 23.57 28.24
C LYS A 31 -14.10 22.75 28.72
N ARG A 32 -14.14 22.27 29.97
CA ARG A 32 -13.10 21.38 30.52
C ARG A 32 -13.12 20.03 29.82
N ASP A 33 -14.31 19.45 29.62
CA ASP A 33 -14.49 18.18 28.94
C ASP A 33 -14.00 18.24 27.47
N PHE A 34 -14.24 19.36 26.77
CA PHE A 34 -13.74 19.55 25.40
C PHE A 34 -12.20 19.73 25.34
N ALA A 35 -11.64 20.58 26.23
CA ALA A 35 -10.18 20.75 26.28
C ALA A 35 -9.46 19.46 26.73
N ASP A 36 -10.09 18.67 27.60
CA ASP A 36 -9.58 17.38 28.05
C ASP A 36 -9.69 16.26 26.99
N SER A 37 -10.61 16.40 26.00
CA SER A 37 -10.79 15.45 24.89
C SER A 37 -9.79 15.65 23.75
N VAL A 38 -9.29 16.86 23.55
CA VAL A 38 -8.42 17.22 22.42
C VAL A 38 -6.94 16.89 22.69
N TYR A 39 -6.51 16.89 23.94
CA TYR A 39 -5.13 16.57 24.32
C TYR A 39 -5.05 15.32 25.18
N PRO A 40 -4.03 14.48 25.00
CA PRO A 40 -3.76 13.37 25.91
C PRO A 40 -3.69 13.86 27.38
N PRO A 41 -4.10 13.05 28.36
CA PRO A 41 -4.21 13.48 29.77
C PRO A 41 -2.91 14.07 30.38
N PHE A 42 -1.75 13.74 29.80
CA PHE A 42 -0.44 14.22 30.22
C PHE A 42 0.04 15.46 29.44
N CYS A 43 -0.69 15.90 28.41
CA CYS A 43 -0.34 17.05 27.58
C CYS A 43 -1.09 18.33 27.95
N LYS A 44 -1.69 18.42 29.15
CA LYS A 44 -2.39 19.64 29.60
C LYS A 44 -1.42 20.81 29.57
N LYS A 45 -1.55 21.71 28.59
CA LYS A 45 -0.93 23.04 28.59
C LYS A 45 -1.69 23.90 29.61
N LEU A 46 -0.94 24.68 30.40
CA LEU A 46 -1.44 25.58 31.43
C LEU A 46 -2.66 26.38 30.98
N ASP A 47 -3.54 26.66 31.95
CA ASP A 47 -4.74 27.46 31.84
C ASP A 47 -4.55 28.68 30.94
N VAL A 48 -5.10 28.62 29.74
CA VAL A 48 -5.33 29.79 28.90
C VAL A 48 -6.77 30.22 29.20
N ASP A 49 -6.96 31.45 29.71
CA ASP A 49 -8.26 32.02 29.89
C ASP A 49 -9.05 31.98 28.58
N LEU A 50 -10.06 31.12 28.54
CA LEU A 50 -10.90 30.87 27.38
C LEU A 50 -11.96 31.97 27.23
N PRO A 51 -12.05 32.67 26.09
CA PRO A 51 -13.10 33.64 25.87
C PRO A 51 -14.51 33.01 25.67
N GLU A 52 -15.55 33.77 25.89
CA GLU A 52 -16.95 33.36 25.95
C GLU A 52 -17.46 32.59 24.69
N PHE A 53 -18.41 31.74 24.92
CA PHE A 53 -18.93 30.57 24.25
C PHE A 53 -19.66 30.76 22.91
N ILE A 54 -19.48 29.82 21.98
CA ILE A 54 -20.34 29.55 20.82
C ILE A 54 -21.20 28.32 21.15
N ARG A 55 -22.53 28.41 21.06
CA ARG A 55 -23.44 27.28 21.25
C ARG A 55 -23.37 26.32 20.07
N GLU A 56 -23.44 25.01 20.34
CA GLU A 56 -23.43 23.93 19.37
C GLU A 56 -24.56 24.03 18.30
N GLY A 57 -25.56 24.86 18.48
CA GLY A 57 -26.66 25.11 17.53
C GLY A 57 -26.45 26.27 16.55
N ASP A 58 -25.35 27.04 16.69
CA ASP A 58 -25.12 28.24 15.88
C ASP A 58 -24.22 28.00 14.67
N ILE A 59 -23.77 26.76 14.47
CA ILE A 59 -22.95 26.34 13.32
C ILE A 59 -23.90 25.66 12.32
N GLU A 60 -24.45 26.42 11.41
CA GLU A 60 -25.06 25.89 10.20
C GLU A 60 -23.93 25.38 9.31
N TYR A 61 -23.87 24.07 9.07
CA TYR A 61 -22.88 23.45 8.21
C TYR A 61 -23.20 23.73 6.74
N PRO A 62 -22.47 24.60 6.04
CA PRO A 62 -22.84 25.02 4.68
C PRO A 62 -22.48 24.04 3.59
N PHE A 63 -22.05 22.81 3.91
CA PHE A 63 -21.57 21.88 2.91
C PHE A 63 -22.39 20.59 2.88
N GLU A 64 -23.47 20.64 2.12
CA GLU A 64 -23.97 19.43 1.43
C GLU A 64 -22.94 19.03 0.35
N ASP A 65 -22.75 17.71 0.17
CA ASP A 65 -21.91 17.10 -0.85
C ASP A 65 -22.21 17.65 -2.26
N THR A 66 -21.57 18.74 -2.64
CA THR A 66 -21.58 19.21 -4.02
C THR A 66 -20.28 18.81 -4.68
N ASP A 67 -20.38 17.91 -5.64
CA ASP A 67 -19.27 17.40 -6.47
C ASP A 67 -18.51 18.48 -7.26
N ASP A 68 -18.96 19.73 -7.21
CA ASP A 68 -18.43 20.87 -7.96
C ASP A 68 -17.46 21.78 -7.19
N LEU A 69 -17.18 21.50 -5.92
CA LEU A 69 -16.17 22.23 -5.16
C LEU A 69 -14.77 21.79 -5.61
N GLY A 70 -14.00 22.70 -6.17
CA GLY A 70 -12.61 22.50 -6.59
C GLY A 70 -11.71 21.90 -5.49
N ASP A 71 -10.42 21.77 -5.74
CA ASP A 71 -9.46 21.19 -4.79
C ASP A 71 -9.56 21.86 -3.43
N GLU A 72 -9.90 21.09 -2.39
CA GLU A 72 -9.86 21.56 -1.00
C GLU A 72 -8.44 22.01 -0.65
N ASN A 73 -7.44 21.23 -1.03
CA ASN A 73 -6.03 21.57 -0.83
C ASN A 73 -5.35 21.95 -2.15
N LYS A 74 -5.36 23.23 -2.50
CA LYS A 74 -4.75 23.74 -3.76
C LYS A 74 -3.24 23.52 -3.85
N ILE A 75 -2.56 23.40 -2.72
CA ILE A 75 -1.09 23.25 -2.65
C ILE A 75 -0.67 21.80 -2.88
N ARG A 76 -1.35 20.86 -2.23
CA ARG A 76 -1.08 19.43 -2.31
C ARG A 76 -1.84 18.74 -3.44
N GLY A 77 -3.07 19.20 -3.72
CA GLY A 77 -4.03 18.58 -4.62
C GLY A 77 -4.88 17.53 -3.90
N ASN A 78 -6.02 17.20 -4.48
CA ASN A 78 -6.92 16.13 -4.01
C ASN A 78 -7.25 15.21 -5.18
N TRP A 79 -7.81 14.03 -4.89
CA TRP A 79 -8.36 13.12 -5.90
C TRP A 79 -9.47 13.81 -6.69
N SER A 80 -9.55 13.52 -8.01
CA SER A 80 -10.59 14.11 -8.86
C SER A 80 -11.99 13.59 -8.49
N SER A 81 -12.08 12.30 -8.09
CA SER A 81 -13.31 11.68 -7.64
C SER A 81 -13.02 10.62 -6.57
N ARG A 82 -14.05 10.20 -5.83
CA ARG A 82 -13.96 9.09 -4.88
C ARG A 82 -13.60 7.76 -5.58
N ILE A 83 -14.05 7.57 -6.82
CA ILE A 83 -13.76 6.36 -7.60
C ILE A 83 -12.27 6.31 -7.93
N ASP A 84 -11.65 7.45 -8.31
CA ASP A 84 -10.21 7.52 -8.57
C ASP A 84 -9.40 7.12 -7.34
N TYR A 85 -9.81 7.58 -6.15
CA TYR A 85 -9.19 7.17 -4.89
C TYR A 85 -9.33 5.66 -4.63
N LEU A 86 -10.55 5.13 -4.73
CA LEU A 86 -10.82 3.71 -4.45
C LEU A 86 -10.07 2.79 -5.40
N LEU A 87 -10.07 3.09 -6.70
CA LEU A 87 -9.35 2.28 -7.68
C LEU A 87 -7.83 2.42 -7.55
N SER A 88 -7.34 3.60 -7.12
CA SER A 88 -5.93 3.78 -6.80
C SER A 88 -5.53 2.95 -5.57
N ALA A 89 -6.35 2.95 -4.53
CA ALA A 89 -6.11 2.14 -3.33
C ALA A 89 -6.19 0.63 -3.65
N LEU A 90 -7.15 0.20 -4.49
CA LEU A 90 -7.23 -1.17 -4.99
C LEU A 90 -6.01 -1.55 -5.85
N GLY A 91 -5.53 -0.64 -6.71
CA GLY A 91 -4.32 -0.88 -7.51
C GLY A 91 -3.04 -0.92 -6.67
N PHE A 92 -3.05 -0.25 -5.53
CA PHE A 92 -1.96 -0.32 -4.57
C PHE A 92 -1.94 -1.63 -3.78
N THR A 93 -3.11 -2.11 -3.34
CA THR A 93 -3.23 -3.39 -2.60
C THR A 93 -3.18 -4.60 -3.53
N PHE A 94 -3.63 -4.48 -4.80
CA PHE A 94 -3.45 -5.53 -5.80
C PHE A 94 -2.00 -5.61 -6.26
N GLY A 95 -1.11 -6.04 -5.37
CA GLY A 95 0.30 -6.24 -5.66
C GLY A 95 0.59 -7.63 -6.26
N ILE A 96 1.84 -7.80 -6.74
CA ILE A 96 2.31 -9.09 -7.29
C ILE A 96 2.25 -10.22 -6.24
N GLY A 97 2.24 -9.90 -4.95
CA GLY A 97 2.15 -10.84 -3.84
C GLY A 97 0.91 -11.73 -3.87
N THR A 98 -0.20 -11.25 -4.43
CA THR A 98 -1.42 -12.04 -4.60
C THR A 98 -1.25 -13.18 -5.61
N LEU A 99 -0.38 -13.00 -6.61
CA LEU A 99 -0.10 -14.01 -7.64
C LEU A 99 1.02 -14.98 -7.26
N TRP A 100 2.04 -14.54 -6.50
CA TRP A 100 3.22 -15.38 -6.26
C TRP A 100 3.38 -15.89 -4.83
N ARG A 101 2.74 -15.25 -3.80
CA ARG A 101 2.83 -15.71 -2.40
C ARG A 101 1.57 -16.41 -1.92
N PHE A 102 0.39 -15.86 -2.18
CA PHE A 102 -0.85 -16.43 -1.70
C PHE A 102 -1.09 -17.87 -2.18
N PRO A 103 -0.92 -18.22 -3.48
CA PRO A 103 -1.06 -19.60 -3.94
C PRO A 103 -0.02 -20.54 -3.32
N TYR A 104 1.22 -20.06 -3.14
CA TYR A 104 2.27 -20.82 -2.49
C TYR A 104 1.95 -21.12 -1.01
N TYR A 105 1.47 -20.13 -0.26
CA TYR A 105 1.06 -20.36 1.12
C TYR A 105 -0.13 -21.30 1.22
N CYS A 106 -1.09 -21.25 0.31
CA CYS A 106 -2.11 -22.27 0.22
C CYS A 106 -1.52 -23.67 -0.01
N HIS A 107 -0.46 -23.80 -0.82
CA HIS A 107 0.19 -25.08 -1.07
C HIS A 107 0.80 -25.69 0.19
N ILE A 108 1.64 -24.93 0.88
CA ILE A 108 2.39 -25.42 2.06
C ILE A 108 1.52 -25.54 3.31
N TYR A 109 0.50 -24.68 3.46
CA TYR A 109 -0.30 -24.55 4.68
C TYR A 109 -1.68 -25.21 4.61
N GLY A 110 -1.85 -26.23 3.76
CA GLY A 110 -3.03 -27.08 3.81
C GLY A 110 -4.15 -26.74 2.83
N GLY A 111 -3.84 -26.15 1.69
CA GLY A 111 -4.80 -25.88 0.62
C GLY A 111 -5.89 -24.90 1.06
N GLY A 112 -7.15 -25.25 0.79
CA GLY A 112 -8.32 -24.43 1.17
C GLY A 112 -8.46 -24.16 2.66
N ALA A 113 -7.83 -24.95 3.53
CA ALA A 113 -7.83 -24.69 4.97
C ALA A 113 -7.10 -23.39 5.33
N PHE A 114 -6.11 -22.95 4.55
CA PHE A 114 -5.36 -21.71 4.77
C PHE A 114 -6.24 -20.46 4.67
N ILE A 115 -7.33 -20.51 3.91
CA ILE A 115 -8.27 -19.38 3.79
C ILE A 115 -8.85 -18.98 5.16
N VAL A 116 -9.03 -19.94 6.08
CA VAL A 116 -9.59 -19.64 7.41
C VAL A 116 -8.65 -18.77 8.25
N PRO A 117 -7.39 -19.13 8.52
CA PRO A 117 -6.47 -18.26 9.25
C PRO A 117 -6.19 -16.94 8.50
N TYR A 118 -6.18 -16.94 7.17
CA TYR A 118 -6.07 -15.71 6.38
C TYR A 118 -7.21 -14.72 6.67
N LEU A 119 -8.48 -15.18 6.62
CA LEU A 119 -9.63 -14.33 6.94
C LEU A 119 -9.65 -13.88 8.40
N VAL A 120 -9.28 -14.76 9.33
CA VAL A 120 -9.21 -14.41 10.75
C VAL A 120 -8.13 -13.34 10.99
N MET A 121 -6.94 -13.50 10.43
CA MET A 121 -5.85 -12.50 10.56
C MET A 121 -6.18 -11.20 9.84
N LEU A 122 -6.87 -11.26 8.70
CA LEU A 122 -7.38 -10.07 8.02
C LEU A 122 -8.33 -9.28 8.94
N PHE A 123 -9.26 -9.94 9.61
CA PHE A 123 -10.23 -9.28 10.48
C PHE A 123 -9.62 -8.77 11.79
N ILE A 124 -8.69 -9.53 12.39
CA ILE A 124 -8.11 -9.21 13.69
C ILE A 124 -6.93 -8.22 13.57
N ALA A 125 -6.11 -8.32 12.54
CA ALA A 125 -4.89 -7.54 12.39
C ALA A 125 -4.92 -6.59 11.18
N GLY A 126 -5.23 -7.10 9.99
CA GLY A 126 -5.14 -6.35 8.73
C GLY A 126 -6.12 -5.19 8.64
N LEU A 127 -7.41 -5.47 8.79
CA LEU A 127 -8.48 -4.47 8.67
C LEU A 127 -8.34 -3.34 9.72
N PRO A 128 -8.00 -3.61 11.01
CA PRO A 128 -7.80 -2.55 11.97
C PRO A 128 -6.59 -1.65 11.66
N ILE A 129 -5.47 -2.21 11.20
CA ILE A 129 -4.29 -1.40 10.87
C ILE A 129 -4.54 -0.54 9.62
N VAL A 130 -5.15 -1.10 8.58
CA VAL A 130 -5.53 -0.34 7.38
C VAL A 130 -6.48 0.80 7.73
N PHE A 131 -7.46 0.56 8.63
CA PHE A 131 -8.35 1.64 9.07
C PHE A 131 -7.60 2.73 9.81
N MET A 132 -6.63 2.37 10.64
CA MET A 132 -5.79 3.33 11.36
C MET A 132 -4.98 4.18 10.37
N GLU A 133 -4.30 3.56 9.40
CA GLU A 133 -3.50 4.25 8.39
C GLU A 133 -4.35 5.20 7.52
N LEU A 134 -5.52 4.75 7.05
CA LEU A 134 -6.42 5.60 6.27
C LEU A 134 -6.92 6.79 7.09
N ALA A 135 -7.25 6.57 8.37
CA ALA A 135 -7.71 7.63 9.26
C ALA A 135 -6.59 8.64 9.58
N LEU A 136 -5.37 8.17 9.83
CA LEU A 136 -4.20 9.03 10.05
C LEU A 136 -3.91 9.90 8.80
N GLY A 137 -3.87 9.27 7.63
CA GLY A 137 -3.59 9.98 6.38
C GLY A 137 -4.63 11.04 6.05
N GLN A 138 -5.92 10.70 6.18
CA GLN A 138 -7.02 11.64 5.89
C GLN A 138 -7.09 12.78 6.91
N PHE A 139 -6.80 12.52 8.20
CA PHE A 139 -6.86 13.54 9.26
C PHE A 139 -5.72 14.54 9.16
N ALA A 140 -4.47 14.05 9.12
CA ALA A 140 -3.31 14.92 9.26
C ALA A 140 -2.78 15.46 7.93
N SER A 141 -3.05 14.77 6.81
CA SER A 141 -2.56 15.12 5.46
C SER A 141 -1.06 15.40 5.40
N ILE A 142 -0.26 14.68 6.21
CA ILE A 142 1.20 14.80 6.31
C ILE A 142 1.89 13.53 5.81
N GLY A 143 3.21 13.62 5.58
CA GLY A 143 4.04 12.50 5.18
C GLY A 143 4.16 11.41 6.26
N ILE A 144 4.83 10.34 5.89
CA ILE A 144 5.07 9.17 6.75
C ILE A 144 6.33 9.32 7.58
N GLY A 145 6.47 8.50 8.63
CA GLY A 145 7.66 8.47 9.46
C GLY A 145 8.92 7.96 8.73
N VAL A 146 10.11 8.33 9.23
CA VAL A 146 11.40 7.97 8.60
C VAL A 146 11.59 6.46 8.47
N ALA A 147 11.16 5.68 9.46
CA ALA A 147 11.27 4.22 9.42
C ALA A 147 10.47 3.61 8.27
N THR A 148 9.22 4.03 8.13
CA THR A 148 8.32 3.62 7.05
C THR A 148 8.84 4.09 5.68
N LEU A 149 9.39 5.31 5.61
CA LEU A 149 10.00 5.85 4.38
C LEU A 149 11.18 4.99 3.90
N LEU A 150 12.05 4.54 4.80
CA LEU A 150 13.18 3.67 4.44
C LEU A 150 12.71 2.31 3.89
N ILE A 151 11.70 1.69 4.51
CA ILE A 151 11.12 0.44 4.00
C ILE A 151 10.56 0.68 2.58
N SER A 152 9.82 1.75 2.38
CA SER A 152 9.25 2.11 1.08
C SER A 152 10.33 2.32 0.02
N CYS A 153 11.47 2.95 0.37
CA CYS A 153 12.61 3.10 -0.54
C CYS A 153 13.16 1.74 -0.99
N ILE A 154 13.36 0.81 -0.06
CA ILE A 154 13.91 -0.52 -0.38
C ILE A 154 12.92 -1.30 -1.25
N ILE A 155 11.63 -1.34 -0.86
CA ILE A 155 10.58 -2.00 -1.64
C ILE A 155 10.49 -1.44 -3.06
N CYS A 156 10.54 -0.13 -3.22
CA CYS A 156 10.45 0.54 -4.51
C CYS A 156 11.58 0.13 -5.47
N ILE A 157 12.80 -0.06 -4.96
CA ILE A 157 13.96 -0.44 -5.76
C ILE A 157 13.80 -1.87 -6.31
N TYR A 158 13.54 -2.88 -5.45
CA TYR A 158 13.50 -4.26 -5.92
C TYR A 158 12.20 -4.63 -6.64
N MET A 159 11.06 -4.01 -6.27
CA MET A 159 9.81 -4.24 -7.00
C MET A 159 9.87 -3.74 -8.43
N ASN A 160 10.55 -2.62 -8.68
CA ASN A 160 10.70 -2.12 -10.04
C ASN A 160 11.58 -3.02 -10.92
N MET A 161 12.45 -3.83 -10.30
CA MET A 161 13.20 -4.87 -11.02
C MET A 161 12.28 -5.97 -11.57
N VAL A 162 11.25 -6.35 -10.80
CA VAL A 162 10.21 -7.30 -11.25
C VAL A 162 9.41 -6.72 -12.42
N ALA A 163 9.16 -5.39 -12.42
CA ALA A 163 8.59 -4.71 -13.58
C ALA A 163 9.50 -4.81 -14.81
N ALA A 164 10.81 -4.68 -14.64
CA ALA A 164 11.77 -4.82 -15.74
C ALA A 164 11.75 -6.25 -16.35
N TRP A 165 11.68 -7.30 -15.52
CA TRP A 165 11.49 -8.67 -16.02
C TRP A 165 10.20 -8.81 -16.84
N SER A 166 9.11 -8.23 -16.34
CA SER A 166 7.82 -8.29 -17.03
C SER A 166 7.83 -7.56 -18.38
N ILE A 167 8.53 -6.42 -18.47
CA ILE A 167 8.74 -5.69 -19.72
C ILE A 167 9.62 -6.51 -20.70
N PHE A 168 10.64 -7.18 -20.18
CA PHE A 168 11.49 -8.07 -21.00
C PHE A 168 10.69 -9.22 -21.61
N TYR A 169 9.88 -9.89 -20.81
CA TYR A 169 8.98 -10.93 -21.31
C TYR A 169 7.93 -10.38 -22.28
N PHE A 170 7.37 -9.21 -22.00
CA PHE A 170 6.41 -8.54 -22.88
C PHE A 170 6.98 -8.29 -24.26
N THR A 171 8.20 -7.76 -24.37
CA THR A 171 8.87 -7.52 -25.67
C THR A 171 9.14 -8.81 -26.43
N ASN A 172 9.51 -9.87 -25.73
CA ASN A 172 9.75 -11.19 -26.33
C ASN A 172 8.46 -11.94 -26.68
N SER A 173 7.32 -11.60 -26.07
CA SER A 173 6.00 -12.14 -26.41
C SER A 173 5.47 -11.67 -27.77
N MET A 174 6.06 -10.63 -28.36
CA MET A 174 5.70 -10.15 -29.70
C MET A 174 6.22 -11.03 -30.83
N LYS A 175 7.05 -12.02 -30.53
CA LYS A 175 7.55 -13.01 -31.52
C LYS A 175 6.47 -14.05 -31.80
N PHE A 176 6.41 -14.55 -33.06
CA PHE A 176 5.46 -15.59 -33.46
C PHE A 176 5.63 -16.89 -32.68
N ALA A 177 6.86 -17.29 -32.39
CA ALA A 177 7.19 -18.40 -31.50
C ALA A 177 7.72 -17.83 -30.19
N LEU A 178 7.12 -18.27 -29.08
CA LEU A 178 7.58 -17.84 -27.75
C LEU A 178 8.95 -18.46 -27.44
N PRO A 179 9.93 -17.66 -27.02
CA PRO A 179 11.29 -18.17 -26.77
C PRO A 179 11.35 -19.28 -25.71
N TRP A 180 10.45 -19.26 -24.74
CA TRP A 180 10.36 -20.23 -23.64
C TRP A 180 9.46 -21.44 -23.93
N ALA A 181 9.04 -21.64 -25.18
CA ALA A 181 8.16 -22.76 -25.55
C ALA A 181 8.92 -24.01 -26.00
N ALA A 182 10.22 -23.90 -26.28
CA ALA A 182 11.01 -24.97 -26.87
C ALA A 182 12.43 -25.05 -26.26
N CYS A 183 13.04 -26.23 -26.34
CA CYS A 183 14.42 -26.52 -25.88
C CYS A 183 15.45 -26.48 -27.04
N THR A 184 15.26 -25.61 -28.04
CA THR A 184 16.10 -25.52 -29.22
C THR A 184 16.96 -24.27 -29.29
N ASN A 185 16.93 -23.46 -28.25
CA ASN A 185 17.63 -22.19 -28.19
C ASN A 185 19.07 -22.38 -27.62
N GLU A 186 19.93 -21.39 -27.84
CA GLU A 186 21.34 -21.42 -27.43
C GLU A 186 21.53 -21.45 -25.90
N TRP A 187 20.57 -20.90 -25.12
CA TRP A 187 20.60 -20.91 -23.65
C TRP A 187 20.10 -22.21 -23.02
N ASN A 188 19.54 -23.13 -23.80
CA ASN A 188 19.03 -24.38 -23.28
C ASN A 188 20.11 -25.36 -22.92
N THR A 189 20.02 -25.95 -21.74
CA THR A 189 20.92 -26.98 -21.25
C THR A 189 20.45 -28.38 -21.69
N PHE A 190 21.30 -29.38 -21.46
CA PHE A 190 20.93 -30.78 -21.70
C PHE A 190 19.77 -31.26 -20.82
N ASN A 191 19.43 -30.52 -19.75
CA ASN A 191 18.37 -30.86 -18.83
C ASN A 191 17.00 -30.32 -19.27
N CYS A 192 16.95 -29.47 -20.32
CA CYS A 192 15.71 -28.97 -20.88
C CYS A 192 14.82 -30.06 -21.46
N SER A 193 13.57 -30.12 -21.11
CA SER A 193 12.60 -31.10 -21.61
C SER A 193 11.25 -30.44 -21.86
N VAL A 194 10.73 -30.68 -23.09
CA VAL A 194 9.36 -30.26 -23.46
C VAL A 194 8.37 -31.37 -23.11
N TRP A 195 7.49 -31.11 -22.21
CA TRP A 195 6.44 -32.02 -21.76
C TRP A 195 5.22 -31.93 -22.66
N ASN A 196 4.78 -33.07 -23.22
CA ASN A 196 3.55 -33.20 -23.99
C ASN A 196 3.03 -34.64 -23.90
N ARG A 197 1.96 -34.85 -23.16
CA ARG A 197 1.36 -36.16 -22.90
C ARG A 197 0.93 -36.86 -24.19
N ASP A 198 0.38 -36.12 -25.15
CA ASP A 198 -0.04 -36.72 -26.43
C ASP A 198 1.12 -37.25 -27.28
N SER A 199 2.25 -36.55 -27.22
CA SER A 199 3.48 -37.01 -27.90
C SER A 199 4.07 -38.21 -27.19
N VAL A 200 4.09 -38.25 -25.88
CA VAL A 200 4.54 -39.40 -25.09
C VAL A 200 3.69 -40.62 -25.37
N SER A 201 2.35 -40.48 -25.29
CA SER A 201 1.43 -41.61 -25.49
C SER A 201 1.47 -42.15 -26.90
N LYS A 202 1.59 -41.29 -27.92
CA LYS A 202 1.78 -41.72 -29.33
C LYS A 202 3.11 -42.39 -29.55
N CYS A 203 4.19 -41.89 -28.95
CA CYS A 203 5.51 -42.50 -29.05
C CYS A 203 5.56 -43.88 -28.41
N VAL A 204 5.00 -44.05 -27.23
CA VAL A 204 4.87 -45.36 -26.55
C VAL A 204 4.00 -46.33 -27.34
N ALA A 205 2.88 -45.84 -27.90
CA ALA A 205 2.01 -46.68 -28.73
C ALA A 205 2.69 -47.23 -30.01
N HIS A 206 3.72 -46.55 -30.51
CA HIS A 206 4.52 -46.99 -31.64
C HIS A 206 5.81 -47.70 -31.21
N ASN A 207 5.94 -48.14 -29.95
CA ASN A 207 7.14 -48.73 -29.37
C ASN A 207 8.42 -47.89 -29.57
N GLY A 208 8.25 -46.57 -29.67
CA GLY A 208 9.34 -45.61 -29.81
C GLY A 208 9.92 -45.18 -28.46
N THR A 209 11.12 -44.61 -28.49
CA THR A 209 11.71 -43.89 -27.36
C THR A 209 11.64 -42.40 -27.60
N LEU A 210 11.14 -41.65 -26.58
CA LEU A 210 11.05 -40.20 -26.66
C LEU A 210 12.42 -39.61 -26.38
N LEU A 211 12.92 -38.80 -27.31
CA LEU A 211 14.12 -38.00 -27.09
C LEU A 211 13.80 -36.76 -26.28
N ARG A 212 14.80 -36.17 -25.63
CA ARG A 212 14.69 -34.94 -24.80
C ARG A 212 14.08 -33.74 -25.51
N ASN A 213 14.28 -33.62 -26.83
CA ASN A 213 13.74 -32.57 -27.68
C ASN A 213 12.24 -32.78 -28.03
N GLY A 214 11.57 -33.80 -27.45
CA GLY A 214 10.17 -34.13 -27.72
C GLY A 214 9.95 -34.93 -29.04
N SER A 215 11.03 -35.32 -29.77
CA SER A 215 10.92 -36.18 -30.94
C SER A 215 10.90 -37.65 -30.57
N CYS A 216 10.05 -38.44 -31.26
CA CYS A 216 9.91 -39.87 -31.03
C CYS A 216 10.78 -40.65 -32.03
N VAL A 217 11.65 -41.54 -31.54
CA VAL A 217 12.45 -42.45 -32.37
C VAL A 217 11.84 -43.83 -32.27
N VAL A 218 11.28 -44.32 -33.38
CA VAL A 218 10.56 -45.61 -33.45
C VAL A 218 11.50 -46.76 -33.79
N ASN A 219 12.60 -46.52 -34.53
CA ASN A 219 13.53 -47.56 -34.94
C ASN A 219 14.91 -47.40 -34.26
N LYS A 220 15.27 -48.36 -33.41
CA LYS A 220 16.61 -48.41 -32.82
C LYS A 220 17.74 -48.57 -33.86
N ALA A 221 17.45 -49.12 -35.05
CA ALA A 221 18.44 -49.39 -36.09
C ALA A 221 18.96 -48.12 -36.80
N ASP A 222 18.13 -47.08 -36.93
CA ASP A 222 18.53 -45.84 -37.58
C ASP A 222 19.40 -44.93 -36.70
N PHE A 223 19.45 -45.21 -35.41
CA PHE A 223 20.18 -44.41 -34.41
C PHE A 223 21.65 -44.84 -34.25
N PHE A 224 21.97 -46.07 -34.63
CA PHE A 224 23.33 -46.63 -34.46
C PHE A 224 24.28 -46.37 -35.67
N ASN A 225 23.78 -45.68 -36.69
CA ASN A 225 24.59 -45.37 -37.89
C ASN A 225 25.31 -44.00 -37.82
N ASP A 226 25.11 -43.24 -36.75
CA ASP A 226 25.81 -41.96 -36.57
C ASP A 226 26.93 -42.15 -35.52
N ASP A 227 28.15 -42.35 -36.00
CA ASP A 227 29.37 -42.70 -35.22
C ASP A 227 29.81 -41.64 -34.19
N ASN A 228 29.06 -40.53 -34.03
CA ASN A 228 29.36 -39.43 -33.11
C ASN A 228 28.32 -39.18 -32.03
N ALA A 229 27.27 -39.97 -31.94
CA ALA A 229 26.30 -39.84 -30.86
C ALA A 229 26.69 -40.72 -29.68
N SER A 230 27.44 -40.18 -28.72
CA SER A 230 27.58 -40.79 -27.40
C SER A 230 26.22 -40.84 -26.72
N LEU A 231 25.50 -41.89 -27.03
CA LEU A 231 24.15 -42.19 -26.59
C LEU A 231 24.18 -42.59 -25.11
N SER A 232 23.95 -41.68 -24.22
CA SER A 232 23.41 -42.03 -22.92
C SER A 232 21.93 -42.40 -23.12
N VAL A 233 21.67 -43.69 -23.41
CA VAL A 233 20.33 -44.27 -23.37
C VAL A 233 19.86 -44.13 -21.94
N LEU A 234 18.99 -43.18 -21.70
CA LEU A 234 18.26 -43.03 -20.44
C LEU A 234 17.30 -44.20 -20.29
N THR A 235 17.80 -45.28 -19.65
CA THR A 235 17.02 -46.48 -19.31
C THR A 235 16.09 -46.27 -18.11
N SER A 236 16.14 -45.11 -17.46
CA SER A 236 15.20 -44.67 -16.46
C SER A 236 14.91 -43.17 -16.66
N PHE A 237 13.66 -42.84 -16.85
CA PHE A 237 13.18 -41.46 -16.88
C PHE A 237 13.29 -40.91 -15.45
N ASP A 238 14.42 -40.36 -15.10
CA ASP A 238 14.58 -39.61 -13.84
C ASP A 238 13.90 -38.27 -14.03
N ILE A 239 12.62 -38.22 -13.64
CA ILE A 239 11.76 -37.01 -13.70
C ILE A 239 12.43 -35.86 -12.93
N SER A 240 13.24 -36.15 -11.92
CA SER A 240 13.95 -35.17 -11.09
C SER A 240 15.03 -34.37 -11.82
N ALA A 241 15.50 -34.82 -12.96
CA ALA A 241 16.59 -34.19 -13.74
C ALA A 241 16.07 -33.27 -14.87
N ASN A 242 14.78 -33.27 -15.15
CA ASN A 242 14.22 -32.54 -16.29
C ASN A 242 13.71 -31.14 -15.90
N VAL A 243 14.22 -30.11 -16.58
CA VAL A 243 13.90 -28.69 -16.34
C VAL A 243 12.94 -28.17 -17.43
N MET A 244 11.97 -27.37 -17.06
CA MET A 244 11.04 -26.75 -18.01
C MET A 244 11.74 -25.72 -18.91
N PRO A 245 11.37 -25.59 -20.20
CA PRO A 245 11.92 -24.58 -21.10
C PRO A 245 11.79 -23.16 -20.57
N SER A 246 10.67 -22.85 -19.90
CA SER A 246 10.43 -21.56 -19.27
C SER A 246 11.35 -21.28 -18.07
N ALA A 247 11.75 -22.31 -17.32
CA ALA A 247 12.70 -22.17 -16.23
C ALA A 247 14.10 -21.85 -16.76
N GLU A 248 14.54 -22.57 -17.80
CA GLU A 248 15.83 -22.28 -18.43
C GLU A 248 15.87 -20.91 -19.08
N TYR A 249 14.79 -20.50 -19.74
CA TYR A 249 14.69 -19.15 -20.29
C TYR A 249 14.81 -18.08 -19.19
N PHE A 250 14.11 -18.27 -18.07
CA PHE A 250 14.20 -17.31 -16.95
C PHE A 250 15.59 -17.25 -16.34
N HIS A 251 16.21 -18.41 -16.05
CA HIS A 251 17.50 -18.47 -15.37
C HIS A 251 18.68 -18.08 -16.28
N HIS A 252 18.69 -18.54 -17.53
CA HIS A 252 19.85 -18.40 -18.41
C HIS A 252 19.78 -17.22 -19.37
N GLU A 253 18.60 -16.86 -19.87
CA GLU A 253 18.45 -15.75 -20.82
C GLU A 253 18.07 -14.44 -20.10
N VAL A 254 17.04 -14.47 -19.22
CA VAL A 254 16.54 -13.26 -18.57
C VAL A 254 17.49 -12.81 -17.47
N LEU A 255 17.85 -13.71 -16.55
CA LEU A 255 18.69 -13.41 -15.40
C LEU A 255 20.18 -13.56 -15.65
N MET A 256 20.60 -14.41 -16.63
CA MET A 256 21.99 -14.84 -16.80
C MET A 256 22.60 -15.32 -15.47
N MET A 257 21.81 -16.08 -14.69
CA MET A 257 22.03 -16.39 -13.29
C MET A 257 23.38 -17.06 -13.06
N SER A 258 24.16 -16.59 -12.10
CA SER A 258 25.37 -17.17 -11.61
C SER A 258 25.11 -18.28 -10.57
N ASP A 259 26.05 -19.18 -10.36
CA ASP A 259 25.93 -20.29 -9.40
C ASP A 259 25.96 -19.83 -7.94
N ARG A 260 26.50 -18.62 -7.65
CA ARG A 260 26.71 -18.09 -6.30
C ARG A 260 26.56 -16.59 -6.25
N LEU A 261 26.13 -16.10 -5.08
CA LEU A 261 26.02 -14.68 -4.75
C LEU A 261 27.35 -13.92 -4.91
N ASP A 262 28.48 -14.56 -4.59
CA ASP A 262 29.82 -13.94 -4.67
C ASP A 262 30.27 -13.68 -6.11
N ASN A 263 29.71 -14.39 -7.07
CA ASN A 263 30.03 -14.23 -8.49
C ASN A 263 29.03 -13.21 -9.11
N VAL A 264 29.39 -11.94 -9.06
CA VAL A 264 28.54 -10.86 -9.57
C VAL A 264 28.29 -10.98 -11.08
N GLY A 265 29.24 -11.54 -11.82
CA GLY A 265 29.12 -11.70 -13.27
C GLY A 265 29.02 -10.41 -14.05
N THR A 266 28.43 -10.48 -15.24
CA THR A 266 28.22 -9.35 -16.13
C THR A 266 26.84 -8.71 -15.94
N ILE A 267 26.70 -7.44 -16.30
CA ILE A 267 25.42 -6.77 -16.32
C ILE A 267 24.65 -7.19 -17.58
N ASN A 268 23.41 -7.63 -17.41
CA ASN A 268 22.47 -7.80 -18.52
C ASN A 268 21.93 -6.44 -18.97
N TRP A 269 22.52 -5.88 -20.05
CA TRP A 269 22.16 -4.56 -20.56
C TRP A 269 20.74 -4.49 -21.10
N GLN A 270 20.20 -5.58 -21.63
CA GLN A 270 18.79 -5.63 -22.08
C GLN A 270 17.85 -5.43 -20.89
N LEU A 271 18.16 -6.07 -19.77
CA LEU A 271 17.40 -5.94 -18.54
C LEU A 271 17.56 -4.55 -17.89
N ALA A 272 18.78 -3.98 -17.95
CA ALA A 272 19.00 -2.60 -17.48
C ALA A 272 18.21 -1.55 -18.29
N ILE A 273 18.07 -1.77 -19.61
CA ILE A 273 17.21 -0.93 -20.46
C ILE A 273 15.73 -1.10 -20.08
N CYS A 274 15.27 -2.33 -19.84
CA CYS A 274 13.90 -2.56 -19.37
C CYS A 274 13.64 -1.90 -18.01
N LEU A 275 14.61 -1.91 -17.10
CA LEU A 275 14.54 -1.19 -15.82
C LEU A 275 14.46 0.33 -16.03
N LEU A 276 15.23 0.87 -16.97
CA LEU A 276 15.15 2.30 -17.33
C LEU A 276 13.76 2.66 -17.87
N ILE A 277 13.19 1.81 -18.72
CA ILE A 277 11.83 1.99 -19.26
C ILE A 277 10.81 1.97 -18.12
N ALA A 278 10.92 1.06 -17.15
CA ALA A 278 10.03 0.99 -16.00
C ALA A 278 10.08 2.31 -15.17
N TRP A 279 11.28 2.82 -14.88
CA TRP A 279 11.43 4.10 -14.16
C TRP A 279 10.93 5.30 -14.97
N LEU A 280 11.12 5.29 -16.28
CA LEU A 280 10.59 6.33 -17.17
C LEU A 280 9.05 6.32 -17.17
N LEU A 281 8.41 5.16 -17.19
CA LEU A 281 6.96 5.03 -17.12
C LEU A 281 6.43 5.59 -15.78
N ILE A 282 7.05 5.25 -14.64
CA ILE A 282 6.69 5.80 -13.33
C ILE A 282 6.81 7.33 -13.36
N PHE A 283 7.93 7.87 -13.86
CA PHE A 283 8.12 9.31 -13.98
C PHE A 283 7.03 9.98 -14.83
N LEU A 284 6.72 9.41 -16.00
CA LEU A 284 5.71 9.97 -16.91
C LEU A 284 4.29 9.95 -16.29
N PHE A 285 3.96 8.92 -15.55
CA PHE A 285 2.64 8.79 -14.93
C PHE A 285 2.47 9.74 -13.74
N LEU A 286 3.52 9.95 -12.95
CA LEU A 286 3.53 10.85 -11.80
C LEU A 286 3.85 12.31 -12.15
N PHE A 287 4.34 12.60 -13.35
CA PHE A 287 4.82 13.95 -13.77
C PHE A 287 3.79 15.05 -13.55
N LYS A 288 2.50 14.76 -13.71
CA LYS A 288 1.38 15.71 -13.52
C LYS A 288 0.76 15.62 -12.12
N GLY A 289 1.35 14.82 -11.22
CA GLY A 289 0.87 14.58 -9.88
C GLY A 289 -0.25 13.52 -9.79
N VAL A 290 -0.81 13.37 -8.60
CA VAL A 290 -1.74 12.29 -8.20
C VAL A 290 -2.98 12.17 -9.08
N LYS A 291 -3.53 13.30 -9.57
CA LYS A 291 -4.70 13.28 -10.46
C LYS A 291 -4.45 12.55 -11.79
N SER A 292 -3.23 12.69 -12.35
CA SER A 292 -2.86 11.98 -13.58
C SER A 292 -2.60 10.50 -13.29
N ALA A 293 -1.89 10.24 -12.20
CA ALA A 293 -1.60 8.89 -11.71
C ALA A 293 -2.89 8.09 -11.50
N GLY A 294 -3.87 8.66 -10.82
CA GLY A 294 -5.16 8.01 -10.57
C GLY A 294 -5.88 7.56 -11.85
N LYS A 295 -5.86 8.38 -12.90
CA LYS A 295 -6.49 8.01 -14.18
C LYS A 295 -5.77 6.85 -14.88
N VAL A 296 -4.45 6.82 -14.84
CA VAL A 296 -3.64 5.74 -15.42
C VAL A 296 -3.91 4.43 -14.67
N VAL A 297 -3.91 4.50 -13.34
CA VAL A 297 -4.18 3.32 -12.50
C VAL A 297 -5.60 2.84 -12.66
N TYR A 298 -6.59 3.74 -12.77
CA TYR A 298 -7.96 3.38 -13.07
C TYR A 298 -8.07 2.46 -14.29
N VAL A 299 -7.45 2.87 -15.41
CA VAL A 299 -7.47 2.06 -16.64
C VAL A 299 -6.66 0.78 -16.47
N GLY A 300 -5.46 0.87 -15.86
CA GLY A 300 -4.55 -0.26 -15.67
C GLY A 300 -5.13 -1.35 -14.76
N VAL A 301 -5.73 -0.98 -13.64
CA VAL A 301 -6.34 -1.91 -12.67
C VAL A 301 -7.55 -2.59 -13.28
N LEU A 302 -8.44 -1.83 -13.93
CA LEU A 302 -9.60 -2.42 -14.58
C LEU A 302 -9.18 -3.40 -15.70
N ALA A 303 -8.20 -3.02 -16.53
CA ALA A 303 -7.64 -3.91 -17.53
C ALA A 303 -7.01 -5.17 -16.91
N ALA A 304 -6.27 -5.03 -15.81
CA ALA A 304 -5.65 -6.15 -15.10
C ALA A 304 -6.71 -7.16 -14.60
N TYR A 305 -7.80 -6.69 -13.99
CA TYR A 305 -8.89 -7.58 -13.54
C TYR A 305 -9.60 -8.29 -14.72
N VAL A 306 -9.84 -7.59 -15.83
CA VAL A 306 -10.44 -8.19 -17.04
C VAL A 306 -9.52 -9.26 -17.59
N ILE A 307 -8.23 -8.98 -17.74
CA ILE A 307 -7.25 -9.95 -18.25
C ILE A 307 -7.13 -11.14 -17.31
N LEU A 308 -7.04 -10.91 -15.98
CA LEU A 308 -6.99 -11.97 -14.97
C LEU A 308 -8.18 -12.93 -15.11
N PHE A 309 -9.39 -12.38 -15.27
CA PHE A 309 -10.59 -13.17 -15.46
C PHE A 309 -10.61 -13.94 -16.78
N VAL A 310 -10.21 -13.31 -17.88
CA VAL A 310 -10.12 -13.96 -19.22
C VAL A 310 -9.12 -15.11 -19.19
N LEU A 311 -7.94 -14.90 -18.59
CA LEU A 311 -6.93 -15.95 -18.46
C LEU A 311 -7.41 -17.10 -17.57
N PHE A 312 -8.08 -16.79 -16.44
CA PHE A 312 -8.66 -17.80 -15.56
C PHE A 312 -9.68 -18.68 -16.31
N VAL A 313 -10.64 -18.07 -16.99
CA VAL A 313 -11.65 -18.80 -17.77
C VAL A 313 -10.98 -19.65 -18.85
N ARG A 314 -9.96 -19.11 -19.52
CA ARG A 314 -9.25 -19.86 -20.57
C ARG A 314 -8.47 -21.05 -20.02
N LEU A 315 -7.73 -20.86 -18.93
CA LEU A 315 -6.99 -21.97 -18.30
C LEU A 315 -7.92 -23.02 -17.72
N LEU A 316 -9.07 -22.64 -17.18
CA LEU A 316 -10.07 -23.58 -16.64
C LEU A 316 -10.62 -24.54 -17.72
N THR A 317 -10.60 -24.17 -19.00
CA THR A 317 -11.05 -25.03 -20.11
C THR A 317 -10.04 -26.11 -20.51
N LEU A 318 -8.83 -26.10 -19.94
CA LEU A 318 -7.79 -27.05 -20.27
C LEU A 318 -7.95 -28.39 -19.50
N PRO A 319 -7.48 -29.51 -20.06
CA PRO A 319 -7.52 -30.80 -19.37
C PRO A 319 -6.66 -30.76 -18.11
N GLY A 320 -7.12 -31.36 -17.02
CA GLY A 320 -6.42 -31.37 -15.74
C GLY A 320 -6.58 -30.12 -14.88
N SER A 321 -6.99 -28.96 -15.43
CA SER A 321 -7.16 -27.69 -14.68
C SER A 321 -8.16 -27.81 -13.55
N LEU A 322 -9.26 -28.54 -13.75
CA LEU A 322 -10.27 -28.75 -12.71
C LEU A 322 -9.70 -29.54 -11.53
N SER A 323 -8.81 -30.52 -11.76
CA SER A 323 -8.12 -31.26 -10.70
C SER A 323 -7.27 -30.34 -9.84
N GLY A 324 -6.53 -29.40 -10.47
CA GLY A 324 -5.77 -28.37 -9.76
C GLY A 324 -6.66 -27.48 -8.91
N LEU A 325 -7.79 -27.04 -9.45
CA LEU A 325 -8.74 -26.20 -8.73
C LEU A 325 -9.39 -26.94 -7.55
N ILE A 326 -9.75 -28.21 -7.71
CA ILE A 326 -10.27 -29.05 -6.60
C ILE A 326 -9.21 -29.17 -5.53
N HIS A 327 -7.94 -29.42 -5.88
CA HIS A 327 -6.85 -29.50 -4.91
C HIS A 327 -6.68 -28.18 -4.13
N PHE A 328 -6.78 -27.03 -4.80
CA PHE A 328 -6.73 -25.70 -4.17
C PHE A 328 -7.83 -25.52 -3.11
N TYR A 329 -9.06 -25.89 -3.41
CA TYR A 329 -10.18 -25.73 -2.49
C TYR A 329 -10.34 -26.87 -1.48
N THR A 330 -9.65 -28.00 -1.67
CA THR A 330 -9.73 -29.13 -0.73
C THR A 330 -8.99 -28.79 0.57
N PRO A 331 -9.68 -28.69 1.72
CA PRO A 331 -9.04 -28.29 2.96
C PRO A 331 -8.36 -29.46 3.65
N ARG A 332 -7.11 -29.28 4.03
CA ARG A 332 -6.38 -30.19 4.94
C ARG A 332 -6.44 -29.62 6.36
N TRP A 333 -7.51 -29.90 7.10
CA TRP A 333 -7.82 -29.29 8.39
C TRP A 333 -6.75 -29.50 9.47
N ASN A 334 -5.95 -30.56 9.36
CA ASN A 334 -4.84 -30.83 10.30
C ASN A 334 -3.78 -29.71 10.30
N ALA A 335 -3.64 -28.99 9.21
CA ALA A 335 -2.71 -27.85 9.13
C ALA A 335 -3.06 -26.72 10.10
N LEU A 336 -4.31 -26.55 10.49
CA LEU A 336 -4.73 -25.49 11.41
C LEU A 336 -4.19 -25.62 12.84
N TYR A 337 -3.71 -26.82 13.21
CA TYR A 337 -3.08 -27.03 14.51
C TYR A 337 -1.64 -26.51 14.56
N ASP A 338 -1.04 -26.25 13.40
CA ASP A 338 0.31 -25.71 13.33
C ASP A 338 0.28 -24.18 13.45
N LEU A 339 1.01 -23.66 14.43
CA LEU A 339 1.13 -22.20 14.67
C LEU A 339 1.81 -21.44 13.53
N THR A 340 2.66 -22.11 12.76
CA THR A 340 3.35 -21.51 11.60
C THR A 340 2.36 -21.07 10.52
N VAL A 341 1.25 -21.77 10.35
CA VAL A 341 0.17 -21.43 9.42
C VAL A 341 -0.46 -20.09 9.77
N TRP A 342 -0.68 -19.83 11.05
CA TRP A 342 -1.24 -18.56 11.54
C TRP A 342 -0.25 -17.41 11.38
N GLY A 343 1.04 -17.66 11.62
CA GLY A 343 2.11 -16.70 11.36
C GLY A 343 2.21 -16.36 9.87
N GLY A 344 2.22 -17.38 9.01
CA GLY A 344 2.22 -17.21 7.55
C GLY A 344 1.01 -16.46 7.04
N ALA A 345 -0.18 -16.74 7.59
CA ALA A 345 -1.41 -16.02 7.24
C ALA A 345 -1.34 -14.53 7.60
N ALA A 346 -0.81 -14.21 8.77
CA ALA A 346 -0.64 -12.82 9.20
C ALA A 346 0.35 -12.07 8.29
N VAL A 347 1.53 -12.65 8.02
CA VAL A 347 2.51 -12.06 7.10
C VAL A 347 1.90 -11.84 5.72
N GLN A 348 1.12 -12.79 5.21
CA GLN A 348 0.43 -12.66 3.92
C GLN A 348 -0.57 -11.51 3.92
N VAL A 349 -1.34 -11.31 4.99
CA VAL A 349 -2.30 -10.21 5.12
C VAL A 349 -1.59 -8.85 5.07
N PHE A 350 -0.50 -8.68 5.82
CA PHE A 350 0.29 -7.44 5.79
C PHE A 350 0.88 -7.15 4.42
N TYR A 351 1.37 -8.20 3.76
CA TYR A 351 1.95 -8.06 2.43
C TYR A 351 0.89 -7.74 1.37
N SER A 352 -0.27 -8.41 1.41
CA SER A 352 -1.36 -8.22 0.45
C SER A 352 -1.95 -6.81 0.54
N LEU A 353 -2.22 -6.34 1.76
CA LEU A 353 -2.75 -5.00 1.99
C LEU A 353 -1.69 -3.89 1.88
N SER A 354 -0.41 -4.23 1.72
CA SER A 354 0.71 -3.29 1.74
C SER A 354 0.71 -2.36 2.96
N SER A 355 0.23 -2.88 4.13
CA SER A 355 0.12 -2.14 5.38
C SER A 355 1.48 -1.75 5.92
N CYS A 356 1.55 -0.67 6.69
CA CYS A 356 2.77 -0.12 7.31
C CYS A 356 3.88 0.27 6.33
N THR A 357 3.59 0.30 5.03
CA THR A 357 4.49 0.85 4.00
C THR A 357 4.30 2.35 3.81
N GLY A 358 3.29 2.95 4.45
CA GLY A 358 2.94 4.36 4.35
C GLY A 358 2.18 4.75 3.07
N GLY A 359 2.04 3.84 2.11
CA GLY A 359 1.30 4.12 0.88
C GLY A 359 -0.17 4.41 1.13
N LEU A 360 -0.83 3.66 2.00
CA LEU A 360 -2.23 3.90 2.37
C LEU A 360 -2.41 5.23 3.09
N ILE A 361 -1.49 5.61 3.99
CA ILE A 361 -1.49 6.92 4.65
C ILE A 361 -1.40 8.03 3.60
N THR A 362 -0.46 7.90 2.65
CA THR A 362 -0.28 8.89 1.58
C THR A 362 -1.49 8.98 0.66
N LEU A 363 -2.05 7.84 0.22
CA LEU A 363 -3.25 7.82 -0.63
C LEU A 363 -4.45 8.49 0.08
N ALA A 364 -4.65 8.19 1.36
CA ALA A 364 -5.70 8.79 2.17
C ALA A 364 -5.47 10.29 2.40
N SER A 365 -4.22 10.76 2.47
CA SER A 365 -3.89 12.18 2.67
C SER A 365 -4.29 13.09 1.50
N TYR A 366 -4.54 12.52 0.32
CA TYR A 366 -5.08 13.22 -0.85
C TYR A 366 -6.62 13.15 -0.93
N SER A 367 -7.28 12.43 0.00
CA SER A 367 -8.73 12.36 0.07
C SER A 367 -9.30 13.63 0.68
N ARG A 368 -10.59 13.92 0.40
CA ARG A 368 -11.31 15.00 1.06
C ARG A 368 -11.48 14.69 2.54
N PHE A 369 -11.49 15.73 3.38
CA PHE A 369 -11.54 15.55 4.85
C PHE A 369 -12.78 14.77 5.33
N HIS A 370 -13.93 14.96 4.69
CA HIS A 370 -15.18 14.28 5.04
C HIS A 370 -15.46 12.99 4.26
N ASN A 371 -14.43 12.40 3.57
CA ASN A 371 -14.62 11.12 2.91
C ASN A 371 -14.92 10.01 3.92
N ASN A 372 -15.81 9.07 3.55
CA ASN A 372 -16.19 7.96 4.42
C ASN A 372 -15.23 6.77 4.27
N MET A 373 -14.07 6.87 4.94
CA MET A 373 -13.05 5.81 4.94
C MET A 373 -13.54 4.50 5.57
N PHE A 374 -14.55 4.54 6.45
CA PHE A 374 -15.11 3.31 7.06
C PHE A 374 -15.78 2.40 6.03
N LYS A 375 -16.40 2.95 4.99
CA LYS A 375 -16.92 2.17 3.87
C LYS A 375 -15.79 1.69 2.96
N ASP A 376 -14.75 2.50 2.81
CA ASP A 376 -13.65 2.23 1.91
C ASP A 376 -12.81 1.04 2.38
N ILE A 377 -12.57 0.90 3.70
CA ILE A 377 -11.80 -0.23 4.22
C ILE A 377 -12.48 -1.59 3.98
N TRP A 378 -13.80 -1.65 4.12
CA TRP A 378 -14.55 -2.89 3.84
C TRP A 378 -14.47 -3.25 2.37
N LEU A 379 -14.61 -2.26 1.49
CA LEU A 379 -14.51 -2.48 0.05
C LEU A 379 -13.10 -2.96 -0.33
N LEU A 380 -12.05 -2.34 0.19
CA LEU A 380 -10.67 -2.72 -0.06
C LEU A 380 -10.37 -4.15 0.44
N SER A 381 -10.77 -4.45 1.67
CA SER A 381 -10.51 -5.77 2.26
C SER A 381 -11.26 -6.90 1.54
N ILE A 382 -12.52 -6.68 1.15
CA ILE A 382 -13.30 -7.67 0.39
C ILE A 382 -12.70 -7.86 -1.01
N ALA A 383 -12.30 -6.78 -1.67
CA ALA A 383 -11.68 -6.85 -2.98
C ALA A 383 -10.33 -7.58 -2.94
N ASP A 384 -9.52 -7.35 -1.92
CA ASP A 384 -8.25 -8.05 -1.70
C ASP A 384 -8.45 -9.57 -1.56
N VAL A 385 -9.40 -10.00 -0.72
CA VAL A 385 -9.74 -11.42 -0.55
C VAL A 385 -10.19 -12.05 -1.87
N LEU A 386 -11.11 -11.39 -2.57
CA LEU A 386 -11.63 -11.91 -3.85
C LEU A 386 -10.53 -12.01 -4.90
N THR A 387 -9.65 -11.01 -4.96
CA THR A 387 -8.50 -11.00 -5.86
C THR A 387 -7.52 -12.13 -5.53
N SER A 388 -7.19 -12.32 -4.26
CA SER A 388 -6.30 -13.39 -3.80
C SER A 388 -6.85 -14.78 -4.14
N ILE A 389 -8.15 -15.01 -3.92
CA ILE A 389 -8.81 -16.28 -4.27
C ILE A 389 -8.82 -16.49 -5.79
N LEU A 390 -9.13 -15.46 -6.57
CA LEU A 390 -9.14 -15.55 -8.05
C LEU A 390 -7.74 -15.80 -8.61
N ALA A 391 -6.72 -15.13 -8.07
CA ALA A 391 -5.33 -15.33 -8.43
C ALA A 391 -4.85 -16.76 -8.08
N GLY A 392 -5.21 -17.25 -6.89
CA GLY A 392 -4.96 -18.64 -6.48
C GLY A 392 -5.62 -19.63 -7.43
N ALA A 393 -6.87 -19.42 -7.77
CA ALA A 393 -7.60 -20.26 -8.71
C ALA A 393 -6.96 -20.28 -10.12
N LEU A 394 -6.48 -19.12 -10.60
CA LEU A 394 -5.73 -19.03 -11.86
C LEU A 394 -4.46 -19.89 -11.82
N VAL A 395 -3.63 -19.70 -10.77
CA VAL A 395 -2.35 -20.41 -10.62
C VAL A 395 -2.58 -21.93 -10.52
N TYR A 396 -3.55 -22.36 -9.69
CA TYR A 396 -3.83 -23.78 -9.53
C TYR A 396 -4.49 -24.44 -10.77
N SER A 397 -5.23 -23.67 -11.56
CA SER A 397 -5.71 -24.13 -12.86
C SER A 397 -4.52 -24.40 -13.80
N ALA A 398 -3.52 -23.54 -13.81
CA ALA A 398 -2.29 -23.73 -14.59
C ALA A 398 -1.46 -24.93 -14.07
N VAL A 399 -1.27 -25.02 -12.75
CA VAL A 399 -0.56 -26.15 -12.12
C VAL A 399 -1.24 -27.48 -12.43
N GLY A 400 -2.58 -27.56 -12.30
CA GLY A 400 -3.34 -28.76 -12.63
C GLY A 400 -3.19 -29.19 -14.09
N PHE A 401 -3.19 -28.23 -15.00
CA PHE A 401 -2.89 -28.47 -16.41
C PHE A 401 -1.45 -28.99 -16.63
N MET A 402 -0.46 -28.36 -15.97
CA MET A 402 0.93 -28.78 -16.08
C MET A 402 1.13 -30.20 -15.51
N CYS A 403 0.54 -30.52 -14.36
CA CYS A 403 0.57 -31.87 -13.79
C CYS A 403 -0.05 -32.91 -14.73
N TYR A 404 -1.15 -32.55 -15.43
CA TYR A 404 -1.74 -33.41 -16.45
C TYR A 404 -0.83 -33.67 -17.63
N GLU A 405 -0.15 -32.65 -18.13
CA GLU A 405 0.81 -32.75 -19.24
C GLU A 405 2.07 -33.56 -18.86
N MET A 406 2.53 -33.44 -17.63
CA MET A 406 3.70 -34.13 -17.11
C MET A 406 3.40 -35.54 -16.59
N ASP A 407 2.12 -35.92 -16.49
CA ASP A 407 1.63 -37.16 -15.89
C ASP A 407 2.13 -37.37 -14.44
N VAL A 408 2.19 -36.28 -13.66
CA VAL A 408 2.65 -36.25 -12.26
C VAL A 408 1.49 -35.91 -11.34
N PRO A 409 1.30 -36.60 -10.20
CA PRO A 409 0.31 -36.19 -9.22
C PRO A 409 0.61 -34.80 -8.66
N ILE A 410 -0.44 -33.98 -8.39
CA ILE A 410 -0.30 -32.60 -7.92
C ILE A 410 0.47 -32.50 -6.60
N ASP A 411 0.33 -33.50 -5.72
CA ASP A 411 1.04 -33.56 -4.44
C ASP A 411 2.57 -33.71 -4.58
N GLN A 412 3.03 -34.20 -5.72
CA GLN A 412 4.46 -34.36 -6.01
C GLN A 412 5.03 -33.18 -6.80
N PHE A 413 4.17 -32.28 -7.29
CA PHE A 413 4.61 -31.09 -8.02
C PHE A 413 5.22 -30.07 -7.04
N GLN A 414 6.52 -29.81 -7.19
CA GLN A 414 7.22 -28.86 -6.33
C GLN A 414 6.89 -27.43 -6.72
N LEU A 415 5.95 -26.83 -5.98
CA LEU A 415 5.66 -25.41 -6.11
C LEU A 415 6.70 -24.61 -5.31
N LYS A 416 7.48 -23.77 -5.99
CA LYS A 416 8.41 -22.84 -5.34
C LYS A 416 7.79 -21.45 -5.25
N ALA A 417 8.13 -20.69 -4.20
CA ALA A 417 7.61 -19.35 -3.98
C ALA A 417 8.16 -18.30 -4.97
N GLY A 418 7.48 -17.16 -5.05
CA GLY A 418 8.01 -15.97 -5.72
C GLY A 418 7.99 -16.03 -7.23
N ALA A 419 9.10 -15.66 -7.84
CA ALA A 419 9.24 -15.53 -9.29
C ALA A 419 8.92 -16.82 -10.06
N HIS A 420 9.12 -17.99 -9.45
CA HIS A 420 8.86 -19.30 -10.05
C HIS A 420 7.40 -19.43 -10.55
N LEU A 421 6.41 -19.01 -9.77
CA LEU A 421 5.00 -19.09 -10.18
C LEU A 421 4.68 -18.17 -11.35
N VAL A 422 5.19 -16.94 -11.30
CA VAL A 422 4.82 -15.88 -12.25
C VAL A 422 5.61 -15.95 -13.55
N PHE A 423 6.90 -16.29 -13.47
CA PHE A 423 7.80 -16.25 -14.64
C PHE A 423 8.18 -17.62 -15.20
N ILE A 424 7.82 -18.72 -14.52
CA ILE A 424 8.10 -20.08 -14.98
C ILE A 424 6.79 -20.84 -15.21
N VAL A 425 6.01 -21.11 -14.16
CA VAL A 425 4.81 -21.99 -14.25
C VAL A 425 3.72 -21.41 -15.15
N LEU A 426 3.32 -20.15 -14.94
CA LEU A 426 2.27 -19.53 -15.73
C LEU A 426 2.68 -19.30 -17.20
N PRO A 427 3.89 -18.80 -17.52
CA PRO A 427 4.34 -18.70 -18.91
C PRO A 427 4.47 -20.07 -19.61
N GLU A 428 4.89 -21.13 -18.92
CA GLU A 428 4.90 -22.48 -19.46
C GLU A 428 3.50 -22.96 -19.85
N ALA A 429 2.52 -22.80 -18.94
CA ALA A 429 1.12 -23.15 -19.24
C ALA A 429 0.55 -22.32 -20.41
N ILE A 430 0.88 -21.02 -20.47
CA ILE A 430 0.46 -20.14 -21.56
C ILE A 430 1.08 -20.52 -22.89
N ALA A 431 2.35 -20.97 -22.90
CA ALA A 431 3.05 -21.37 -24.12
C ALA A 431 2.38 -22.57 -24.82
N LYS A 432 1.64 -23.39 -24.08
CA LYS A 432 0.89 -24.55 -24.61
C LYS A 432 -0.52 -24.22 -25.11
N LEU A 433 -0.97 -22.96 -24.98
CA LEU A 433 -2.27 -22.51 -25.47
C LEU A 433 -2.25 -22.32 -27.01
N PRO A 434 -3.37 -22.55 -27.70
CA PRO A 434 -3.51 -22.11 -29.09
C PRO A 434 -3.39 -20.57 -29.14
N VAL A 435 -2.62 -20.04 -30.08
CA VAL A 435 -2.31 -18.60 -30.19
C VAL A 435 -1.59 -18.05 -28.95
N ALA A 436 -0.66 -18.83 -28.40
CA ALA A 436 0.10 -18.51 -27.18
C ALA A 436 0.66 -17.07 -27.12
N PRO A 437 1.22 -16.46 -28.21
CA PRO A 437 1.76 -15.10 -28.12
C PRO A 437 0.74 -14.05 -27.68
N ILE A 438 -0.53 -14.16 -28.07
CA ILE A 438 -1.57 -13.20 -27.66
C ILE A 438 -1.84 -13.31 -26.15
N TYR A 439 -1.97 -14.54 -25.63
CA TYR A 439 -2.18 -14.76 -24.21
C TYR A 439 -0.97 -14.33 -23.36
N ALA A 440 0.24 -14.60 -23.86
CA ALA A 440 1.47 -14.15 -23.22
C ALA A 440 1.55 -12.61 -23.16
N LEU A 441 1.26 -11.94 -24.26
CA LEU A 441 1.22 -10.48 -24.31
C LEU A 441 0.21 -9.91 -23.30
N MET A 442 -1.02 -10.44 -23.28
CA MET A 442 -2.03 -10.03 -22.29
C MET A 442 -1.56 -10.26 -20.86
N TYR A 443 -0.98 -11.43 -20.59
CA TYR A 443 -0.49 -11.79 -19.27
C TYR A 443 0.61 -10.83 -18.77
N PHE A 444 1.63 -10.56 -19.59
CA PHE A 444 2.72 -9.68 -19.16
C PHE A 444 2.30 -8.21 -19.11
N VAL A 445 1.36 -7.75 -19.94
CA VAL A 445 0.73 -6.43 -19.78
C VAL A 445 0.02 -6.33 -18.43
N MET A 446 -0.72 -7.35 -18.03
CA MET A 446 -1.38 -7.40 -16.72
C MET A 446 -0.37 -7.28 -15.58
N ILE A 447 0.72 -8.08 -15.62
CA ILE A 447 1.77 -8.04 -14.61
C ILE A 447 2.45 -6.67 -14.54
N VAL A 448 2.78 -6.07 -15.69
CA VAL A 448 3.34 -4.71 -15.76
C VAL A 448 2.41 -3.70 -15.09
N PHE A 449 1.10 -3.72 -15.38
CA PHE A 449 0.16 -2.80 -14.74
C PHE A 449 0.05 -3.00 -13.23
N ILE A 450 0.01 -4.25 -12.76
CA ILE A 450 -0.05 -4.57 -11.32
C ILE A 450 1.18 -3.99 -10.61
N ILE A 451 2.38 -4.27 -11.11
CA ILE A 451 3.62 -3.84 -10.46
C ILE A 451 3.77 -2.31 -10.53
N LEU A 452 3.54 -1.72 -11.71
CA LEU A 452 3.66 -0.27 -11.87
C LEU A 452 2.65 0.48 -11.01
N SER A 453 1.42 -0.02 -10.81
CA SER A 453 0.43 0.60 -9.93
C SER A 453 0.94 0.69 -8.50
N THR A 454 1.44 -0.42 -7.95
CA THR A 454 1.99 -0.45 -6.59
C THR A 454 3.25 0.42 -6.47
N THR A 455 4.23 0.24 -7.37
CA THR A 455 5.51 0.95 -7.32
C THR A 455 5.34 2.46 -7.49
N MET A 456 4.39 2.88 -8.34
CA MET A 456 4.08 4.29 -8.57
C MET A 456 3.57 4.97 -7.30
N PHE A 457 2.69 4.32 -6.53
CA PHE A 457 2.20 4.91 -5.28
C PHE A 457 3.22 4.85 -4.15
N VAL A 458 4.05 3.81 -4.10
CA VAL A 458 5.22 3.81 -3.19
C VAL A 458 6.16 4.98 -3.53
N MET A 459 6.40 5.24 -4.82
CA MET A 459 7.22 6.37 -5.27
C MET A 459 6.60 7.72 -4.91
N GLU A 460 5.28 7.86 -5.10
CA GLU A 460 4.55 9.07 -4.68
C GLU A 460 4.65 9.28 -3.16
N THR A 461 4.57 8.21 -2.39
CA THR A 461 4.75 8.25 -0.94
C THR A 461 6.12 8.81 -0.55
N ILE A 462 7.18 8.34 -1.21
CA ILE A 462 8.56 8.80 -0.98
C ILE A 462 8.71 10.27 -1.36
N VAL A 463 8.29 10.64 -2.57
CA VAL A 463 8.42 12.02 -3.08
C VAL A 463 7.58 12.99 -2.26
N SER A 464 6.34 12.61 -1.92
CA SER A 464 5.45 13.43 -1.09
C SER A 464 6.06 13.67 0.30
N SER A 465 6.60 12.62 0.94
CA SER A 465 7.22 12.74 2.27
C SER A 465 8.47 13.66 2.25
N ILE A 466 9.31 13.55 1.22
CA ILE A 466 10.45 14.45 1.03
C ILE A 466 9.99 15.89 0.80
N CYS A 467 8.93 16.08 0.02
CA CYS A 467 8.38 17.41 -0.25
C CYS A 467 7.68 18.02 0.97
N ASP A 468 7.10 17.17 1.85
CA ASP A 468 6.44 17.61 3.07
C ASP A 468 7.46 18.07 4.13
N GLU A 469 8.67 17.49 4.15
CA GLU A 469 9.75 17.92 5.04
C GLU A 469 10.30 19.31 4.67
N PHE A 470 10.37 19.65 3.36
CA PHE A 470 10.86 20.93 2.87
C PHE A 470 9.85 21.63 1.96
N PRO A 471 8.66 22.03 2.46
CA PRO A 471 7.52 22.43 1.62
C PRO A 471 7.80 23.67 0.77
N GLU A 472 8.52 24.67 1.27
CA GLU A 472 8.78 25.91 0.55
C GLU A 472 9.65 25.73 -0.70
N ARG A 473 10.64 24.81 -0.64
CA ARG A 473 11.61 24.63 -1.72
C ARG A 473 11.24 23.47 -2.64
N LEU A 474 10.87 22.32 -2.07
CA LEU A 474 10.72 21.08 -2.83
C LEU A 474 9.32 20.91 -3.40
N ARG A 475 8.27 21.38 -2.74
CA ARG A 475 6.90 21.25 -3.24
C ARG A 475 6.68 22.05 -4.53
N ARG A 476 7.29 23.22 -4.64
CA ARG A 476 7.27 24.00 -5.90
C ARG A 476 8.01 23.30 -7.04
N ASN A 477 9.00 22.47 -6.71
CA ASN A 477 9.86 21.77 -7.65
C ASN A 477 9.62 20.24 -7.65
N HIS A 478 8.41 19.79 -7.31
CA HIS A 478 8.02 18.37 -7.21
C HIS A 478 8.51 17.52 -8.40
N ARG A 479 8.42 18.03 -9.64
CA ARG A 479 8.86 17.32 -10.85
C ARG A 479 10.36 17.02 -10.87
N HIS A 480 11.18 17.94 -10.38
CA HIS A 480 12.64 17.77 -10.31
C HIS A 480 13.01 16.79 -9.19
N VAL A 481 12.31 16.84 -8.06
CA VAL A 481 12.48 15.86 -6.96
C VAL A 481 12.14 14.46 -7.47
N LEU A 482 11.00 14.30 -8.13
CA LEU A 482 10.59 13.04 -8.74
C LEU A 482 11.63 12.50 -9.74
N ALA A 483 12.12 13.36 -10.67
CA ALA A 483 13.12 12.97 -11.65
C ALA A 483 14.43 12.51 -10.98
N PHE A 484 14.90 13.26 -9.99
CA PHE A 484 16.11 12.94 -9.25
C PHE A 484 15.95 11.62 -8.48
N THR A 485 14.83 11.41 -7.80
CA THR A 485 14.57 10.18 -7.05
C THR A 485 14.46 8.98 -7.98
N CYS A 486 13.78 9.09 -9.13
CA CYS A 486 13.74 8.02 -10.14
C CYS A 486 15.13 7.67 -10.65
N LEU A 487 15.98 8.66 -10.94
CA LEU A 487 17.35 8.44 -11.42
C LEU A 487 18.23 7.79 -10.33
N ALA A 488 18.10 8.25 -9.08
CA ALA A 488 18.81 7.65 -7.95
C ALA A 488 18.42 6.18 -7.74
N PHE A 489 17.13 5.87 -7.80
CA PHE A 489 16.64 4.50 -7.61
C PHE A 489 16.95 3.60 -8.81
N TYR A 490 16.94 4.15 -10.03
CA TYR A 490 17.49 3.43 -11.19
C TYR A 490 18.94 3.04 -10.94
N SER A 491 19.78 3.98 -10.51
CA SER A 491 21.21 3.70 -10.26
C SER A 491 21.41 2.65 -9.16
N LEU A 492 20.58 2.67 -8.10
CA LEU A 492 20.58 1.66 -7.04
C LEU A 492 20.00 0.30 -7.50
N GLY A 493 19.16 0.29 -8.52
CA GLY A 493 18.59 -0.91 -9.11
C GLY A 493 19.50 -1.60 -10.14
N VAL A 494 20.44 -0.89 -10.78
CA VAL A 494 21.34 -1.48 -11.79
C VAL A 494 22.14 -2.68 -11.28
N PRO A 495 22.66 -2.72 -10.03
CA PRO A 495 23.30 -3.92 -9.48
C PRO A 495 22.41 -5.16 -9.49
N LEU A 496 21.08 -5.02 -9.41
CA LEU A 496 20.14 -6.14 -9.50
C LEU A 496 20.01 -6.70 -10.92
N CYS A 497 20.54 -6.00 -11.95
CA CYS A 497 20.63 -6.50 -13.33
C CYS A 497 21.86 -7.36 -13.59
N THR A 498 22.69 -7.67 -12.59
CA THR A 498 23.84 -8.55 -12.70
C THR A 498 23.43 -10.01 -12.56
N ALA A 499 24.35 -10.93 -12.92
CA ALA A 499 24.11 -12.36 -12.81
C ALA A 499 23.79 -12.85 -11.38
N ALA A 500 24.32 -12.17 -10.36
CA ALA A 500 23.96 -12.41 -8.94
C ALA A 500 22.74 -11.63 -8.47
N GLY A 501 22.11 -10.82 -9.33
CA GLY A 501 21.04 -9.88 -8.96
C GLY A 501 19.83 -10.53 -8.35
N ILE A 502 19.46 -11.74 -8.79
CA ILE A 502 18.32 -12.49 -8.24
C ILE A 502 18.53 -12.83 -6.76
N TYR A 503 19.72 -13.21 -6.36
CA TYR A 503 20.01 -13.52 -4.95
C TYR A 503 19.83 -12.28 -4.06
N TRP A 504 20.31 -11.12 -4.52
CA TRP A 504 20.11 -9.84 -3.82
C TRP A 504 18.64 -9.45 -3.75
N LEU A 505 17.90 -9.62 -4.85
CA LEU A 505 16.47 -9.30 -4.88
C LEU A 505 15.69 -10.14 -3.88
N VAL A 506 15.91 -11.45 -3.89
CA VAL A 506 15.21 -12.39 -3.01
C VAL A 506 15.59 -12.17 -1.54
N LEU A 507 16.84 -11.80 -1.26
CA LEU A 507 17.28 -11.39 0.07
C LEU A 507 16.54 -10.13 0.55
N LEU A 508 16.44 -9.10 -0.30
CA LEU A 508 15.69 -7.88 0.00
C LEU A 508 14.22 -8.17 0.23
N ASP A 509 13.58 -8.98 -0.62
CA ASP A 509 12.17 -9.35 -0.50
C ASP A 509 11.89 -10.22 0.74
N HIS A 510 12.85 -11.00 1.21
CA HIS A 510 12.70 -11.78 2.43
C HIS A 510 12.80 -10.92 3.70
N PHE A 511 13.80 -10.06 3.80
CA PHE A 511 14.11 -9.35 5.04
C PHE A 511 13.34 -8.03 5.20
N THR A 512 12.90 -7.37 4.12
CA THR A 512 12.28 -6.04 4.21
C THR A 512 10.81 -6.09 4.63
N PRO A 513 9.89 -6.85 3.99
CA PRO A 513 8.45 -6.76 4.28
C PRO A 513 7.99 -7.69 5.41
N THR A 514 8.85 -8.52 5.99
CA THR A 514 8.41 -9.54 6.94
C THR A 514 8.41 -9.01 8.38
N TRP A 515 9.59 -8.81 8.96
CA TRP A 515 9.73 -8.46 10.39
C TRP A 515 9.59 -6.98 10.66
N PRO A 516 10.21 -6.09 9.85
CA PRO A 516 10.13 -4.67 10.10
C PRO A 516 8.71 -4.15 10.07
N LEU A 517 7.87 -4.63 9.13
CA LEU A 517 6.48 -4.19 9.03
C LEU A 517 5.66 -4.55 10.28
N ILE A 518 5.84 -5.76 10.83
CA ILE A 518 5.12 -6.19 12.04
C ILE A 518 5.54 -5.34 13.25
N ILE A 519 6.84 -5.03 13.34
CA ILE A 519 7.37 -4.17 14.42
C ILE A 519 6.85 -2.73 14.25
N LEU A 520 6.83 -2.21 13.04
CA LEU A 520 6.25 -0.88 12.78
C LEU A 520 4.76 -0.84 13.10
N ALA A 521 3.98 -1.86 12.71
CA ALA A 521 2.57 -1.98 13.07
C ALA A 521 2.35 -1.95 14.58
N PHE A 522 3.20 -2.64 15.33
CA PHE A 522 3.16 -2.61 16.79
C PHE A 522 3.39 -1.19 17.33
N PHE A 523 4.45 -0.52 16.88
CA PHE A 523 4.75 0.84 17.34
C PHE A 523 3.70 1.85 16.90
N GLU A 524 3.13 1.72 15.72
CA GLU A 524 2.03 2.54 15.22
C GLU A 524 0.79 2.40 16.10
N CYS A 525 0.38 1.15 16.40
CA CYS A 525 -0.72 0.90 17.33
C CYS A 525 -0.43 1.47 18.73
N MET A 526 0.79 1.33 19.25
CA MET A 526 1.17 1.86 20.55
C MET A 526 1.14 3.39 20.57
N ALA A 527 1.67 4.04 19.53
CA ALA A 527 1.67 5.50 19.42
C ALA A 527 0.23 6.06 19.38
N VAL A 528 -0.63 5.50 18.53
CA VAL A 528 -2.01 5.99 18.37
C VAL A 528 -2.89 5.66 19.58
N SER A 529 -2.78 4.42 20.11
CA SER A 529 -3.73 3.98 21.14
C SER A 529 -3.35 4.35 22.55
N TRP A 530 -2.04 4.36 22.87
CA TRP A 530 -1.55 4.59 24.24
C TRP A 530 -0.93 5.97 24.42
N VAL A 531 -0.19 6.48 23.44
CA VAL A 531 0.47 7.79 23.56
C VAL A 531 -0.52 8.91 23.19
N TYR A 532 -1.11 8.87 22.01
CA TYR A 532 -2.10 9.86 21.56
C TYR A 532 -3.44 9.67 22.28
N GLY A 533 -3.86 8.44 22.48
CA GLY A 533 -5.10 8.03 23.12
C GLY A 533 -6.17 7.60 22.11
N VAL A 534 -6.63 6.35 22.28
CA VAL A 534 -7.61 5.73 21.36
C VAL A 534 -8.94 6.51 21.32
N ASP A 535 -9.35 7.13 22.42
CA ASP A 535 -10.58 7.91 22.48
C ASP A 535 -10.46 9.17 21.64
N ASN A 536 -9.35 9.92 21.76
CA ASN A 536 -9.04 11.07 20.92
C ASN A 536 -9.01 10.71 19.43
N PHE A 537 -8.44 9.56 19.11
CA PHE A 537 -8.38 9.08 17.73
C PHE A 537 -9.74 8.71 17.17
N LEU A 538 -10.60 8.09 17.97
CA LEU A 538 -11.99 7.80 17.60
C LEU A 538 -12.84 9.07 17.44
N ASP A 539 -12.57 10.10 18.25
CA ASP A 539 -13.19 11.42 18.11
C ASP A 539 -12.77 12.10 16.81
N ASN A 540 -11.47 12.00 16.43
CA ASN A 540 -10.99 12.48 15.14
C ASN A 540 -11.70 11.78 13.97
N ILE A 541 -11.87 10.45 14.05
CA ILE A 541 -12.62 9.69 13.05
C ILE A 541 -14.08 10.17 12.98
N LYS A 542 -14.73 10.34 14.13
CA LYS A 542 -16.09 10.87 14.19
C LYS A 542 -16.20 12.24 13.52
N TRP A 543 -15.22 13.13 13.71
CA TRP A 543 -15.20 14.44 13.05
C TRP A 543 -15.12 14.32 11.53
N MET A 544 -14.32 13.38 11.01
CA MET A 544 -14.19 13.16 9.57
C MET A 544 -15.46 12.53 8.96
N ILE A 545 -15.97 11.44 9.55
CA ILE A 545 -17.08 10.66 8.96
C ILE A 545 -18.47 11.00 9.54
N ARG A 546 -18.55 11.94 10.52
CA ARG A 546 -19.75 12.42 11.19
C ARG A 546 -20.47 11.42 12.10
N PHE A 547 -19.91 10.24 12.32
CA PHE A 547 -20.44 9.23 13.26
C PHE A 547 -19.31 8.39 13.83
N TYR A 548 -19.53 7.74 14.98
CA TYR A 548 -18.57 6.75 15.47
C TYR A 548 -18.65 5.46 14.65
N PRO A 549 -17.51 4.87 14.25
CA PRO A 549 -17.51 3.61 13.51
C PRO A 549 -18.15 2.48 14.34
N PRO A 550 -19.25 1.86 13.85
CA PRO A 550 -19.89 0.77 14.58
C PRO A 550 -19.11 -0.56 14.42
N PRO A 551 -19.01 -1.40 15.45
CA PRO A 551 -19.29 -1.12 16.86
C PRO A 551 -18.13 -0.39 17.54
N TYR A 552 -18.39 0.73 18.20
CA TYR A 552 -17.37 1.61 18.81
C TYR A 552 -16.40 0.87 19.77
N ILE A 553 -16.97 0.05 20.67
CA ILE A 553 -16.20 -0.69 21.69
C ILE A 553 -15.23 -1.68 21.03
N PHE A 554 -15.62 -2.29 19.91
CA PHE A 554 -14.78 -3.21 19.16
C PHE A 554 -13.47 -2.52 18.71
N TRP A 555 -13.55 -1.36 18.06
CA TRP A 555 -12.38 -0.63 17.57
C TRP A 555 -11.48 -0.18 18.72
N LYS A 556 -12.09 0.27 19.84
CA LYS A 556 -11.35 0.68 21.03
C LYS A 556 -10.53 -0.48 21.64
N ILE A 557 -11.14 -1.65 21.81
CA ILE A 557 -10.46 -2.84 22.36
C ILE A 557 -9.43 -3.37 21.37
N GLN A 558 -9.78 -3.36 20.09
CA GLN A 558 -8.96 -3.87 19.01
C GLN A 558 -7.62 -3.13 18.95
N TRP A 559 -7.63 -1.82 18.83
CA TRP A 559 -6.40 -1.02 18.74
C TRP A 559 -5.62 -0.95 20.05
N LYS A 560 -6.31 -0.94 21.18
CA LYS A 560 -5.65 -0.78 22.48
C LYS A 560 -4.98 -2.06 22.99
N PHE A 561 -5.59 -3.22 22.74
CA PHE A 561 -5.13 -4.48 23.34
C PHE A 561 -4.90 -5.59 22.32
N ILE A 562 -5.87 -5.86 21.43
CA ILE A 562 -5.82 -7.05 20.58
C ILE A 562 -4.73 -6.92 19.53
N CYS A 563 -4.68 -5.83 18.75
CA CYS A 563 -3.68 -5.64 17.71
C CYS A 563 -2.24 -5.70 18.25
N PRO A 564 -1.86 -4.93 19.29
CA PRO A 564 -0.50 -5.03 19.83
C PRO A 564 -0.14 -6.43 20.31
N LEU A 565 -1.07 -7.14 20.98
CA LEU A 565 -0.85 -8.52 21.44
C LEU A 565 -0.66 -9.48 20.27
N VAL A 566 -1.50 -9.37 19.24
CA VAL A 566 -1.42 -10.22 18.02
C VAL A 566 -0.10 -9.98 17.30
N PHE A 567 0.36 -8.71 17.17
CA PHE A 567 1.65 -8.41 16.53
C PHE A 567 2.84 -9.00 17.29
N LEU A 568 2.84 -8.93 18.61
CA LEU A 568 3.87 -9.58 19.42
C LEU A 568 3.82 -11.11 19.29
N MET A 569 2.61 -11.70 19.24
CA MET A 569 2.44 -13.13 19.02
C MET A 569 2.96 -13.56 17.64
N ILE A 570 2.63 -12.83 16.58
CA ILE A 570 3.11 -13.12 15.23
C ILE A 570 4.64 -13.01 15.18
N LEU A 571 5.20 -11.96 15.78
CA LEU A 571 6.64 -11.75 15.83
C LEU A 571 7.36 -12.93 16.56
N SER A 572 6.77 -13.41 17.66
CA SER A 572 7.31 -14.57 18.37
C SER A 572 7.26 -15.85 17.53
N PHE A 573 6.17 -16.08 16.77
CA PHE A 573 6.07 -17.23 15.89
C PHE A 573 7.08 -17.18 14.74
N VAL A 574 7.27 -16.02 14.13
CA VAL A 574 8.26 -15.82 13.07
C VAL A 574 9.69 -16.08 13.59
N TRP A 575 9.98 -15.66 14.83
CA TRP A 575 11.31 -15.87 15.41
C TRP A 575 11.57 -17.32 15.86
N VAL A 576 10.56 -17.99 16.42
CA VAL A 576 10.68 -19.40 16.81
C VAL A 576 10.83 -20.31 15.58
N GLY A 577 10.14 -19.98 14.49
CA GLY A 577 10.23 -20.70 13.21
C GLY A 577 11.39 -20.26 12.31
N TYR A 578 12.33 -19.44 12.81
CA TYR A 578 13.44 -18.97 11.99
C TYR A 578 14.37 -20.12 11.56
N SER A 579 14.58 -20.23 10.26
CA SER A 579 15.61 -21.08 9.66
C SER A 579 16.53 -20.22 8.79
N PRO A 580 17.80 -20.62 8.59
CA PRO A 580 18.69 -19.96 7.63
C PRO A 580 18.00 -19.84 6.27
N PHE A 581 18.13 -18.67 5.66
CA PHE A 581 17.44 -18.41 4.41
C PHE A 581 18.09 -19.14 3.24
N THR A 582 17.29 -19.81 2.45
CA THR A 582 17.71 -20.54 1.23
C THR A 582 16.88 -20.06 0.04
N TYR A 583 17.47 -20.04 -1.13
CA TYR A 583 16.78 -19.78 -2.39
C TYR A 583 16.96 -20.98 -3.31
N GLU A 584 15.88 -21.68 -3.59
CA GLU A 584 15.91 -22.98 -4.28
C GLU A 584 16.85 -23.96 -3.55
N ASP A 585 17.93 -24.41 -4.21
CA ASP A 585 18.93 -25.32 -3.64
C ASP A 585 20.19 -24.56 -3.14
N TYR A 586 20.17 -23.19 -3.20
CA TYR A 586 21.29 -22.36 -2.77
C TYR A 586 21.13 -21.91 -1.32
N GLU A 587 22.11 -22.27 -0.48
CA GLU A 587 22.23 -21.79 0.89
C GLU A 587 23.04 -20.48 0.93
N TYR A 588 22.44 -19.43 1.53
CA TYR A 588 23.12 -18.15 1.66
C TYR A 588 24.28 -18.22 2.65
N PRO A 589 25.43 -17.62 2.33
CA PRO A 589 26.55 -17.53 3.27
C PRO A 589 26.17 -16.67 4.48
N GLU A 590 26.83 -16.92 5.63
CA GLU A 590 26.52 -16.22 6.90
C GLU A 590 26.63 -14.71 6.81
N TRP A 591 27.59 -14.19 6.02
CA TRP A 591 27.71 -12.75 5.82
C TRP A 591 26.49 -12.14 5.10
N ALA A 592 25.89 -12.83 4.13
CA ALA A 592 24.72 -12.37 3.41
C ALA A 592 23.49 -12.35 4.32
N ASN A 593 23.31 -13.37 5.16
CA ASN A 593 22.29 -13.36 6.21
C ASN A 593 22.48 -12.19 7.19
N SER A 594 23.75 -11.89 7.57
CA SER A 594 24.06 -10.74 8.43
C SER A 594 23.72 -9.40 7.79
N VAL A 595 23.96 -9.25 6.46
CA VAL A 595 23.53 -8.07 5.69
C VAL A 595 22.01 -7.98 5.65
N GLY A 596 21.29 -9.09 5.44
CA GLY A 596 19.82 -9.15 5.47
C GLY A 596 19.27 -8.67 6.81
N TRP A 597 19.84 -9.11 7.93
CA TRP A 597 19.51 -8.60 9.26
C TRP A 597 19.79 -7.12 9.41
N GLY A 598 20.91 -6.61 8.89
CA GLY A 598 21.23 -5.20 8.85
C GLY A 598 20.17 -4.38 8.13
N ILE A 599 19.70 -4.87 6.97
CA ILE A 599 18.63 -4.26 6.18
C ILE A 599 17.32 -4.21 6.99
N ALA A 600 16.94 -5.30 7.64
CA ALA A 600 15.74 -5.38 8.47
C ALA A 600 15.78 -4.48 9.70
N LEU A 601 16.94 -4.39 10.36
CA LEU A 601 17.10 -3.62 11.59
C LEU A 601 17.26 -2.10 11.35
N THR A 602 17.72 -1.69 10.17
CA THR A 602 17.94 -0.26 9.85
C THR A 602 16.67 0.58 10.01
N PRO A 603 15.51 0.24 9.43
CA PRO A 603 14.28 1.01 9.63
C PRO A 603 13.83 1.03 11.10
N ILE A 604 13.96 -0.10 11.80
CA ILE A 604 13.56 -0.24 13.21
C ILE A 604 14.44 0.66 14.09
N ALA A 605 15.74 0.70 13.83
CA ALA A 605 16.68 1.53 14.56
C ALA A 605 16.41 3.04 14.42
N MET A 606 15.74 3.45 13.32
CA MET A 606 15.34 4.86 13.13
C MET A 606 14.32 5.32 14.17
N ILE A 607 13.48 4.44 14.72
CA ILE A 607 12.50 4.81 15.74
C ILE A 607 13.21 5.39 16.99
N PRO A 608 14.10 4.64 17.68
CA PRO A 608 14.82 5.18 18.83
C PRO A 608 15.83 6.27 18.45
N LEU A 609 16.42 6.22 17.24
CA LEU A 609 17.37 7.23 16.80
C LEU A 609 16.70 8.60 16.62
N CYS A 610 15.56 8.66 15.92
CA CYS A 610 14.79 9.90 15.76
C CYS A 610 14.29 10.42 17.11
N ALA A 611 13.81 9.53 17.98
CA ALA A 611 13.42 9.91 19.34
C ALA A 611 14.59 10.53 20.12
N LEU A 612 15.78 9.93 20.03
CA LEU A 612 17.00 10.44 20.69
C LEU A 612 17.41 11.80 20.12
N VAL A 613 17.39 11.98 18.79
CA VAL A 613 17.74 13.24 18.13
C VAL A 613 16.77 14.35 18.56
N LYS A 614 15.45 14.10 18.52
CA LYS A 614 14.44 15.05 19.01
C LYS A 614 14.62 15.36 20.50
N PHE A 615 14.91 14.36 21.33
CA PHE A 615 15.19 14.55 22.75
C PHE A 615 16.42 15.42 23.01
N CYS A 616 17.50 15.23 22.26
CA CYS A 616 18.71 16.04 22.38
C CYS A 616 18.50 17.48 21.90
N ARG A 617 17.62 17.71 20.92
CA ARG A 617 17.28 19.04 20.42
C ARG A 617 16.29 19.79 21.33
N ALA A 618 15.44 19.07 22.06
CA ALA A 618 14.47 19.68 22.98
C ALA A 618 15.15 20.46 24.10
N ARG A 619 14.63 21.65 24.43
CA ARG A 619 15.13 22.53 25.48
C ARG A 619 14.32 22.35 26.78
N GLY A 620 14.94 22.39 27.94
CA GLY A 620 14.27 22.29 29.25
C GLY A 620 14.81 21.15 30.12
N PRO A 621 14.27 20.96 31.34
CA PRO A 621 14.63 19.87 32.24
C PRO A 621 14.15 18.53 31.69
N PHE A 622 14.80 17.41 32.07
CA PHE A 622 14.53 16.05 31.56
C PHE A 622 13.03 15.65 31.52
N PRO A 623 12.22 15.85 32.59
CA PRO A 623 10.81 15.46 32.55
C PRO A 623 9.99 16.26 31.56
N GLN A 624 10.31 17.55 31.37
CA GLN A 624 9.64 18.40 30.40
C GLN A 624 9.95 17.98 28.97
N ARG A 625 11.23 17.73 28.64
CA ARG A 625 11.61 17.23 27.29
C ARG A 625 10.91 15.94 26.94
N TRP A 626 10.82 15.01 27.89
CA TRP A 626 10.11 13.75 27.67
C TRP A 626 8.63 13.94 27.42
N ARG A 627 8.00 14.85 28.16
CA ARG A 627 6.59 15.19 27.99
C ARG A 627 6.34 15.83 26.63
N ASP A 628 7.17 16.81 26.25
CA ASP A 628 7.02 17.52 24.97
C ASP A 628 7.17 16.58 23.76
N LEU A 629 8.03 15.56 23.86
CA LEU A 629 8.19 14.53 22.83
C LEU A 629 6.98 13.60 22.66
N LEU A 630 6.21 13.40 23.71
CA LEU A 630 5.02 12.54 23.68
C LEU A 630 3.74 13.31 23.35
N CYS A 631 3.80 14.63 23.27
CA CYS A 631 2.67 15.46 22.90
C CYS A 631 2.68 15.76 21.39
N PRO A 632 1.50 15.83 20.75
CA PRO A 632 1.38 16.29 19.38
C PRO A 632 1.97 17.71 19.22
N GLU A 633 2.63 17.96 18.10
CA GLU A 633 3.10 19.30 17.74
C GLU A 633 1.92 20.23 17.40
N ASP A 634 2.15 21.54 17.43
CA ASP A 634 1.06 22.53 17.21
C ASP A 634 0.47 22.48 15.77
N ASP A 635 1.18 21.86 14.84
CA ASP A 635 0.73 21.63 13.47
C ASP A 635 -0.12 20.35 13.31
N TRP A 636 -0.21 19.50 14.34
CA TRP A 636 -1.07 18.32 14.30
C TRP A 636 -2.54 18.70 14.15
N GLY A 637 -3.23 18.07 13.20
CA GLY A 637 -4.64 18.29 12.94
C GLY A 637 -4.96 18.46 11.45
N PRO A 638 -6.20 18.82 11.12
CA PRO A 638 -6.60 19.01 9.72
C PRO A 638 -5.72 20.02 8.99
N ALA A 639 -5.33 19.70 7.77
CA ALA A 639 -4.41 20.54 6.98
C ALA A 639 -5.01 21.89 6.58
N LEU A 640 -6.34 21.95 6.37
CA LEU A 640 -7.03 23.15 5.94
C LEU A 640 -7.50 24.00 7.11
N ALA A 641 -7.34 25.30 6.99
CA ALA A 641 -7.75 26.26 8.00
C ALA A 641 -9.26 26.18 8.35
N ILE A 642 -10.11 25.85 7.38
CA ILE A 642 -11.55 25.67 7.58
C ILE A 642 -11.82 24.49 8.51
N HIS A 643 -11.28 23.31 8.21
CA HIS A 643 -11.45 22.12 9.04
C HIS A 643 -10.74 22.23 10.38
N ARG A 644 -9.60 22.92 10.42
CA ARG A 644 -8.90 23.22 11.68
C ARG A 644 -9.70 24.17 12.55
N ALA A 645 -10.37 25.15 11.98
CA ALA A 645 -11.25 26.07 12.71
C ALA A 645 -12.52 25.38 13.23
N GLU A 646 -13.07 24.43 12.49
CA GLU A 646 -14.19 23.59 12.93
C GLU A 646 -13.74 22.68 14.09
N TYR A 647 -12.54 22.10 14.00
CA TYR A 647 -11.98 21.18 14.99
C TYR A 647 -11.46 21.92 16.26
N TYR A 648 -10.82 23.08 16.08
CA TYR A 648 -10.25 23.90 17.15
C TYR A 648 -10.83 25.33 17.14
N PRO A 649 -12.13 25.51 17.39
CA PRO A 649 -12.77 26.81 17.19
C PRO A 649 -12.23 27.93 18.09
N LEU A 650 -11.51 27.57 19.16
CA LEU A 650 -10.95 28.50 20.14
C LEU A 650 -9.49 28.89 19.88
N GLN A 651 -8.78 28.20 19.01
CA GLN A 651 -7.33 28.41 18.79
C GLN A 651 -7.03 29.36 17.62
N ILE A 652 -7.99 29.65 16.75
CA ILE A 652 -7.78 30.51 15.58
C ILE A 652 -8.76 31.67 15.61
N PRO A 653 -8.37 32.85 16.16
CA PRO A 653 -9.24 34.04 16.21
C PRO A 653 -9.71 34.51 14.82
N GLU A 654 -8.91 34.31 13.78
CA GLU A 654 -9.25 34.67 12.39
C GLU A 654 -10.28 33.72 11.77
N ALA A 655 -10.28 32.45 12.11
CA ALA A 655 -11.29 31.49 11.66
C ALA A 655 -12.66 31.77 12.25
N ARG A 656 -12.71 32.36 13.45
CA ARG A 656 -13.95 32.82 14.09
C ARG A 656 -14.67 33.90 13.26
N ARG A 657 -13.91 34.75 12.54
CA ARG A 657 -14.48 35.78 11.65
C ARG A 657 -14.99 35.21 10.32
N LEU A 658 -14.44 34.05 9.89
CA LEU A 658 -14.83 33.37 8.64
C LEU A 658 -16.07 32.48 8.81
N ILE A 659 -16.33 31.98 10.03
CA ILE A 659 -17.41 31.01 10.31
C ILE A 659 -18.66 31.69 10.88
N LEU A 660 -18.53 32.83 11.58
CA LEU A 660 -19.62 33.52 12.17
C LEU A 660 -19.95 34.81 11.40
N PRO A 661 -21.19 34.99 10.89
CA PRO A 661 -21.63 36.29 10.42
C PRO A 661 -21.56 37.31 11.57
N PRO A 662 -21.20 38.56 11.29
CA PRO A 662 -21.15 39.58 12.33
C PRO A 662 -22.50 39.68 13.02
N PRO A 663 -22.55 39.85 14.37
CA PRO A 663 -23.81 39.94 15.10
C PRO A 663 -24.62 41.10 14.56
N PRO A 664 -25.96 40.95 14.38
CA PRO A 664 -26.80 41.87 13.66
C PRO A 664 -27.01 43.27 14.35
N ASN A 665 -26.36 43.56 15.48
CA ASN A 665 -26.51 44.78 16.23
C ASN A 665 -25.22 45.29 16.89
N SER A 666 -24.17 45.53 16.13
CA SER A 666 -23.08 46.40 16.62
C SER A 666 -23.23 47.82 16.07
N LYS A 667 -24.29 48.52 16.49
CA LYS A 667 -24.34 49.96 16.38
C LYS A 667 -23.53 50.56 17.53
N GLY A 668 -22.39 51.09 17.19
CA GLY A 668 -21.71 52.22 17.79
C GLY A 668 -21.31 52.15 19.26
N THR A 669 -20.05 51.80 19.50
CA THR A 669 -19.23 52.50 20.50
C THR A 669 -17.94 52.92 19.82
N ASN A 670 -17.71 54.23 19.83
CA ASN A 670 -16.57 54.92 19.24
C ASN A 670 -15.25 54.45 19.83
N GLY A 671 -14.30 54.20 18.95
CA GLY A 671 -12.91 54.18 19.30
C GLY A 671 -12.20 52.93 18.84
N VAL A 672 -11.80 52.92 17.64
CA VAL A 672 -10.60 52.45 16.91
C VAL A 672 -11.02 52.10 15.48
N ASP A 673 -11.10 53.10 14.65
CA ASP A 673 -11.13 52.98 13.21
C ASP A 673 -9.73 52.60 12.70
N VAL A 674 -9.43 51.30 12.65
CA VAL A 674 -8.37 50.82 11.76
C VAL A 674 -8.81 49.48 11.18
N MET A 675 -9.05 49.47 9.86
CA MET A 675 -9.25 48.30 9.00
C MET A 675 -10.67 47.71 8.87
N ALA A 676 -11.69 48.55 8.63
CA ALA A 676 -12.98 48.09 8.13
C ALA A 676 -13.21 48.40 6.62
N GLY A 677 -12.16 48.62 5.86
CA GLY A 677 -12.25 48.95 4.44
C GLY A 677 -11.72 47.81 3.57
N GLY A 678 -12.46 46.69 3.42
CA GLY A 678 -12.00 45.64 2.52
C GLY A 678 -12.87 44.40 2.34
N LEU A 679 -14.09 44.40 2.83
CA LEU A 679 -14.96 43.22 2.76
C LEU A 679 -16.35 43.46 2.17
N GLU A 680 -16.54 44.55 1.41
CA GLU A 680 -17.82 44.84 0.77
C GLU A 680 -18.07 44.21 -0.61
N ASP A 681 -17.17 43.40 -1.15
CA ASP A 681 -17.31 42.88 -2.51
C ASP A 681 -17.33 41.32 -2.63
N TYR A 682 -18.01 40.64 -1.69
CA TYR A 682 -18.45 39.26 -1.92
C TYR A 682 -19.96 39.12 -1.74
N SER A 683 -20.72 39.81 -2.60
CA SER A 683 -22.10 39.46 -2.89
C SER A 683 -22.07 38.39 -4.03
N LEU A 684 -22.65 37.24 -3.75
CA LEU A 684 -22.98 36.20 -4.75
C LEU A 684 -23.72 36.80 -5.94
N PRO A 685 -23.33 36.50 -7.19
CA PRO A 685 -24.09 36.96 -8.35
C PRO A 685 -25.40 36.16 -8.48
N SER A 686 -26.51 36.79 -8.18
CA SER A 686 -27.81 36.41 -8.72
C SER A 686 -27.80 36.63 -10.24
N LYS A 687 -28.37 35.67 -10.95
CA LYS A 687 -28.59 35.69 -12.41
C LYS A 687 -28.92 37.09 -12.93
N ALA A 688 -28.10 37.64 -13.80
CA ALA A 688 -28.43 38.80 -14.61
C ALA A 688 -27.83 38.64 -16.03
N THR A 689 -28.70 38.83 -16.95
CA THR A 689 -28.65 38.91 -18.40
C THR A 689 -27.54 39.78 -18.95
N LEU A 690 -27.05 39.35 -20.13
CA LEU A 690 -26.14 40.07 -21.04
C LEU A 690 -26.51 41.52 -21.28
N SER A 691 -25.52 42.44 -21.27
CA SER A 691 -25.38 43.51 -22.22
C SER A 691 -23.96 44.10 -22.21
N ASP A 692 -23.48 44.43 -23.40
CA ASP A 692 -22.16 44.90 -23.82
C ASP A 692 -21.59 46.15 -23.10
N GLY A 693 -20.27 46.24 -23.08
CA GLY A 693 -19.61 47.53 -23.25
C GLY A 693 -18.34 47.82 -22.44
N THR A 694 -17.17 47.64 -23.08
CA THR A 694 -15.95 48.46 -23.05
C THR A 694 -15.12 48.67 -21.79
N THR A 695 -13.85 48.17 -21.91
CA THR A 695 -12.54 48.73 -21.51
C THR A 695 -12.34 49.27 -20.09
N GLY A 696 -11.40 48.64 -19.37
CA GLY A 696 -10.77 49.20 -18.16
C GLY A 696 -9.82 48.24 -17.44
N SER A 697 -8.56 48.36 -17.74
CA SER A 697 -7.35 48.09 -16.98
C SER A 697 -7.41 47.13 -15.74
N ASN A 698 -6.98 45.89 -15.91
CA ASN A 698 -6.66 44.93 -14.85
C ASN A 698 -5.43 45.41 -14.04
N ARG A 699 -5.65 45.88 -12.82
CA ARG A 699 -4.66 45.80 -11.74
C ARG A 699 -5.01 44.58 -10.88
N VAL A 700 -4.27 43.50 -11.10
CA VAL A 700 -4.25 42.34 -10.22
C VAL A 700 -3.58 42.76 -8.91
N LEU A 701 -4.39 42.96 -7.86
CA LEU A 701 -3.90 43.01 -6.50
C LEU A 701 -3.52 41.58 -6.09
N LYS A 702 -2.23 41.28 -6.06
CA LYS A 702 -1.67 40.14 -5.36
C LYS A 702 -1.96 40.30 -3.87
N ALA A 703 -2.97 39.61 -3.37
CA ALA A 703 -3.08 39.33 -1.95
C ALA A 703 -1.95 38.34 -1.60
N SER A 704 -0.88 38.87 -1.01
CA SER A 704 0.14 38.05 -0.36
C SER A 704 -0.51 37.47 0.90
N PHE A 705 -0.96 36.21 0.84
CA PHE A 705 -1.21 35.45 2.04
C PHE A 705 0.16 35.20 2.71
N LEU A 706 0.40 35.92 3.78
CA LEU A 706 1.44 35.63 4.74
C LEU A 706 1.17 34.20 5.28
N SER A 707 2.07 33.28 5.00
CA SER A 707 2.13 31.98 5.65
C SER A 707 2.40 32.19 7.14
N PRO A 708 1.55 31.72 8.06
CA PRO A 708 1.76 31.91 9.49
C PRO A 708 2.73 30.93 10.13
N PHE A 709 3.50 30.17 9.37
CA PHE A 709 4.33 29.13 9.97
C PHE A 709 5.75 29.15 9.41
N ASP A 710 6.65 29.76 10.18
CA ASP A 710 8.07 29.42 10.15
C ASP A 710 8.17 27.98 10.72
N ARG A 711 8.22 27.01 9.80
CA ARG A 711 8.58 25.64 10.17
C ARG A 711 10.08 25.58 10.38
N GLU A 712 10.51 25.71 11.60
CA GLU A 712 11.80 25.13 12.01
C GLU A 712 11.59 23.61 12.22
N THR A 713 12.02 22.86 11.21
CA THR A 713 12.50 21.48 11.24
C THR A 713 11.82 20.49 12.19
N ALA A 714 10.84 19.76 11.69
CA ALA A 714 10.50 18.45 12.21
C ALA A 714 11.24 17.37 11.38
N ILE A 715 12.31 16.82 11.93
CA ILE A 715 12.89 15.54 11.48
C ILE A 715 12.31 14.43 12.32
#